data_84a83220e52d17c6ec4a572f87261614
#
_entry.id   84a83220e52d17c6ec4a572f87261614
#
_cell.length_a   1.000
_cell.length_b   1.000
_cell.length_c   1.000
_cell.angle_alpha   90.00
_cell.angle_beta   90.00
_cell.angle_gamma   90.00
#
_symmetry.space_group_name_H-M   'P 1'
#
loop_
_entity.id
_entity.type
_entity.pdbx_description
1 polymer ?
#
loop_
_entity_poly.entity_id
_entity_poly.type
_entity_poly.pdbx_seq_one_letter_code
_entity_poly.pdbx_strand_id
1 'polypeptide(L)'
;MKGLRDLIREKILILDGAMGTMIQSYHLTEEDFRGTRFQQVEGRQLKGNNDLLSLTRPDVILDIHRRYLAAGADIIETNTFSSQRISQADYGLEDISYELAYEGARLARQAVDELADGTCHFVAGAIGPTNKTCSMSPDVSNPAARDLTYDELYFAYEEQIKGLLDGGVDALLIETIFDTLNAKVAIDVAINAMEARNLELPIMLSVTVSDLAGRTLSGQTLEAFLGSICSYPIFSVGLNCSFGASQMKPYLKELGKKAPYYISAYPNAGLPNSMGEYDETAESMSPQIGEFIDEQLVNIVGGCCGTTDEFIRRYAEMARGKASRKPVERPKDLWLSGLELLEVSPEVRFVNVGERCNVAGSRKFLRLIKEKNYEEALTIARKQVSDGALIIDVNMDDGLLDAQTEMVNFLNLIASEPDVARVPVMIDSSKWDVIVAGLKCMQGKCVVNSISLKNGEQEFLRHAREIKRFGAAVVVMCFDEVGQATTFERKIEIAERAYRLLVDEVGFNPLDIIFDPNILSIATGIEAHDNYAVDFIKATGWIKNHLPGAHISGGVSNLSFSFRGNNYIREAMHAVFLYHAINQGMDFGIVNPATKITYADIPSDHLRIIEDVVLNRKEGAAEALIELANEIKANEDARKAGGEVLGKTAEQHEEWRDFPVAKRLEYALRKGISEHLQADLTEALAQYPHAVDIIEGPLMDGMNEVGELFGAGKMFLPQVVKTARTMKQAVAILQPYIEMEKADDTYKAGKIILATVKGDVHDIGKNIVGVVMACNNYEVIDLGVMVPAEQIVKRAIAENADMIGLSGLITPSLEEMVNVALEMKKAQLEIPIMIGGATTSQLHVALKIAPVYGGPVVWMKDASQNALIAAKLLNKKERAVLKHNLDEKYAELRSGYEKEQQKIISLDEARKNKLDLFS
;
A
#
# COMPACT_ATOMS: atom_id res chain seq x y z
N MET A 1 4.66 -38.45 -11.90
CA MET A 1 5.52 -37.32 -12.27
C MET A 1 5.78 -36.51 -10.99
N LYS A 2 6.93 -35.81 -10.89
CA LYS A 2 7.23 -34.93 -9.72
C LYS A 2 6.34 -33.71 -9.77
N GLY A 3 5.81 -33.29 -8.61
CA GLY A 3 5.06 -32.06 -8.49
C GLY A 3 5.96 -30.82 -8.47
N LEU A 4 5.35 -29.63 -8.64
CA LEU A 4 6.06 -28.35 -8.58
C LEU A 4 6.85 -28.17 -7.27
N ARG A 5 6.26 -28.60 -6.14
CA ARG A 5 6.89 -28.56 -4.80
C ARG A 5 8.15 -29.42 -4.68
N ASP A 6 8.27 -30.48 -5.50
CA ASP A 6 9.44 -31.34 -5.50
C ASP A 6 10.53 -30.80 -6.41
N LEU A 7 10.13 -30.34 -7.61
CA LEU A 7 11.09 -29.92 -8.64
C LEU A 7 11.86 -28.66 -8.24
N ILE A 8 11.22 -27.71 -7.55
CA ILE A 8 11.86 -26.45 -7.10
C ILE A 8 12.98 -26.68 -6.08
N ARG A 9 12.96 -27.82 -5.37
CA ARG A 9 14.04 -28.19 -4.43
C ARG A 9 15.27 -28.74 -5.15
N GLU A 10 15.12 -29.21 -6.37
CA GLU A 10 16.17 -29.86 -7.13
C GLU A 10 16.88 -28.93 -8.10
N LYS A 11 16.15 -27.95 -8.68
CA LYS A 11 16.69 -27.05 -9.67
C LYS A 11 16.03 -25.67 -9.60
N ILE A 12 16.65 -24.70 -10.23
CA ILE A 12 16.02 -23.41 -10.53
C ILE A 12 14.98 -23.67 -11.61
N LEU A 13 13.76 -23.19 -11.43
CA LEU A 13 12.66 -23.31 -12.38
C LEU A 13 12.64 -22.11 -13.32
N ILE A 14 12.26 -22.36 -14.56
CA ILE A 14 12.14 -21.35 -15.59
C ILE A 14 10.66 -21.04 -15.78
N LEU A 15 10.26 -19.81 -15.48
CA LEU A 15 8.98 -19.25 -15.84
C LEU A 15 9.08 -18.72 -17.27
N ASP A 16 7.97 -18.62 -17.97
CA ASP A 16 7.92 -18.07 -19.32
C ASP A 16 8.19 -16.54 -19.36
N GLY A 17 7.95 -15.93 -20.47
CA GLY A 17 8.15 -14.51 -20.74
C GLY A 17 6.84 -13.77 -21.02
N ALA A 18 6.96 -12.53 -21.46
CA ALA A 18 5.84 -11.62 -21.63
C ALA A 18 4.85 -12.09 -22.71
N MET A 19 3.66 -12.51 -22.31
CA MET A 19 2.56 -12.85 -23.22
C MET A 19 2.21 -11.65 -24.12
N GLY A 20 2.06 -10.45 -23.56
CA GLY A 20 1.72 -9.24 -24.31
C GLY A 20 2.76 -8.87 -25.38
N THR A 21 4.06 -9.00 -25.08
CA THR A 21 5.14 -8.77 -26.05
C THR A 21 5.06 -9.75 -27.22
N MET A 22 4.80 -11.01 -26.93
CA MET A 22 4.64 -12.01 -27.98
C MET A 22 3.40 -11.76 -28.85
N ILE A 23 2.26 -11.38 -28.24
CA ILE A 23 1.03 -11.02 -28.99
C ILE A 23 1.29 -9.86 -29.95
N GLN A 24 2.04 -8.84 -29.53
CA GLN A 24 2.38 -7.70 -30.37
C GLN A 24 3.09 -8.11 -31.66
N SER A 25 3.92 -9.15 -31.63
CA SER A 25 4.63 -9.64 -32.81
C SER A 25 3.72 -10.20 -33.93
N TYR A 26 2.47 -10.53 -33.61
CA TYR A 26 1.48 -11.01 -34.58
C TYR A 26 0.74 -9.87 -35.33
N HIS A 27 0.93 -8.61 -34.91
CA HIS A 27 0.31 -7.42 -35.52
C HIS A 27 -1.21 -7.53 -35.68
N LEU A 28 -1.89 -8.06 -34.65
CA LEU A 28 -3.34 -8.30 -34.68
C LEU A 28 -4.13 -7.00 -34.80
N THR A 29 -5.25 -7.09 -35.58
CA THR A 29 -6.16 -5.98 -35.83
C THR A 29 -7.35 -5.98 -34.90
N GLU A 30 -8.18 -4.93 -34.90
CA GLU A 30 -9.42 -4.87 -34.10
C GLU A 30 -10.36 -6.04 -34.47
N GLU A 31 -10.40 -6.47 -35.74
CA GLU A 31 -11.19 -7.60 -36.17
C GLU A 31 -10.73 -8.91 -35.54
N ASP A 32 -9.42 -9.10 -35.33
CA ASP A 32 -8.86 -10.27 -34.66
C ASP A 32 -9.32 -10.31 -33.19
N PHE A 33 -9.31 -9.16 -32.50
CA PHE A 33 -9.79 -9.07 -31.13
C PHE A 33 -11.30 -9.28 -31.01
N ARG A 34 -12.09 -8.79 -31.96
CA ARG A 34 -13.54 -9.01 -31.99
C ARG A 34 -13.92 -10.44 -32.38
N GLY A 35 -13.15 -11.07 -33.24
CA GLY A 35 -13.52 -12.36 -33.79
C GLY A 35 -14.92 -12.32 -34.43
N THR A 36 -15.60 -13.46 -34.47
CA THR A 36 -16.99 -13.55 -34.92
C THR A 36 -18.01 -13.24 -33.82
N ARG A 37 -17.61 -13.38 -32.55
CA ARG A 37 -18.50 -13.34 -31.40
C ARG A 37 -18.81 -11.95 -30.89
N PHE A 38 -17.83 -11.03 -30.91
CA PHE A 38 -17.91 -9.73 -30.29
C PHE A 38 -18.08 -8.57 -31.25
N GLN A 39 -18.60 -8.85 -32.44
CA GLN A 39 -18.87 -7.84 -33.50
C GLN A 39 -19.87 -6.77 -33.04
N GLN A 40 -20.78 -7.10 -32.11
CA GLN A 40 -21.88 -6.24 -31.68
C GLN A 40 -21.52 -5.36 -30.44
N VAL A 41 -20.29 -5.43 -29.92
CA VAL A 41 -19.84 -4.53 -28.86
C VAL A 41 -19.66 -3.14 -29.44
N GLU A 42 -20.68 -2.29 -29.30
CA GLU A 42 -20.68 -0.93 -29.86
C GLU A 42 -19.98 0.07 -28.94
N GLY A 43 -19.35 1.09 -29.53
CA GLY A 43 -18.80 2.24 -28.82
C GLY A 43 -17.48 1.99 -28.07
N ARG A 44 -16.95 0.76 -28.11
CA ARG A 44 -15.67 0.40 -27.45
C ARG A 44 -14.75 -0.33 -28.41
N GLN A 45 -13.45 -0.06 -28.29
CA GLN A 45 -12.42 -0.81 -28.99
C GLN A 45 -12.01 -2.00 -28.13
N LEU A 46 -11.86 -3.18 -28.72
CA LEU A 46 -11.44 -4.41 -28.05
C LEU A 46 -9.95 -4.70 -28.23
N LYS A 47 -9.30 -4.06 -29.20
CA LYS A 47 -7.84 -4.14 -29.37
C LYS A 47 -7.14 -3.64 -28.10
N GLY A 48 -6.26 -4.47 -27.55
CA GLY A 48 -5.61 -4.24 -26.26
C GLY A 48 -6.11 -5.16 -25.14
N ASN A 49 -7.30 -5.76 -25.29
CA ASN A 49 -7.77 -6.81 -24.39
C ASN A 49 -7.14 -8.16 -24.76
N ASN A 50 -5.88 -8.36 -24.37
CA ASN A 50 -5.12 -9.55 -24.74
C ASN A 50 -5.76 -10.85 -24.26
N ASP A 51 -6.44 -10.83 -23.13
CA ASP A 51 -7.10 -12.00 -22.54
C ASP A 51 -8.23 -12.52 -23.44
N LEU A 52 -8.90 -11.59 -24.17
CA LEU A 52 -9.97 -11.91 -25.09
C LEU A 52 -9.50 -12.81 -26.24
N LEU A 53 -8.22 -12.75 -26.60
CA LEU A 53 -7.62 -13.58 -27.64
C LEU A 53 -7.68 -15.08 -27.32
N SER A 54 -7.81 -15.45 -26.05
CA SER A 54 -8.07 -16.85 -25.66
C SER A 54 -9.38 -17.38 -26.22
N LEU A 55 -10.35 -16.50 -26.53
CA LEU A 55 -11.64 -16.83 -27.18
C LEU A 55 -11.65 -16.55 -28.70
N THR A 56 -10.99 -15.49 -29.12
CA THR A 56 -11.09 -15.02 -30.52
C THR A 56 -9.96 -15.49 -31.42
N ARG A 57 -8.75 -15.66 -30.85
CA ARG A 57 -7.56 -16.15 -31.54
C ARG A 57 -6.80 -17.19 -30.71
N PRO A 58 -7.46 -18.30 -30.31
CA PRO A 58 -6.82 -19.36 -29.50
C PRO A 58 -5.60 -19.96 -30.19
N ASP A 59 -5.53 -19.92 -31.52
CA ASP A 59 -4.39 -20.34 -32.31
C ASP A 59 -3.12 -19.56 -31.94
N VAL A 60 -3.21 -18.25 -31.78
CA VAL A 60 -2.09 -17.36 -31.41
C VAL A 60 -1.62 -17.66 -30.00
N ILE A 61 -2.55 -17.74 -29.05
CA ILE A 61 -2.22 -18.00 -27.64
C ILE A 61 -1.55 -19.37 -27.48
N LEU A 62 -2.10 -20.38 -28.14
CA LEU A 62 -1.52 -21.74 -28.10
C LEU A 62 -0.12 -21.79 -28.73
N ASP A 63 0.12 -21.05 -29.84
CA ASP A 63 1.44 -20.97 -30.44
C ASP A 63 2.46 -20.29 -29.50
N ILE A 64 2.09 -19.23 -28.82
CA ILE A 64 2.96 -18.55 -27.85
C ILE A 64 3.34 -19.49 -26.71
N HIS A 65 2.39 -20.21 -26.13
CA HIS A 65 2.67 -21.20 -25.07
C HIS A 65 3.65 -22.28 -25.55
N ARG A 66 3.43 -22.82 -26.76
CA ARG A 66 4.33 -23.82 -27.36
C ARG A 66 5.74 -23.28 -27.56
N ARG A 67 5.89 -22.03 -27.99
CA ARG A 67 7.21 -21.39 -28.15
C ARG A 67 7.95 -21.26 -26.84
N TYR A 68 7.28 -20.84 -25.75
CA TYR A 68 7.89 -20.76 -24.44
C TYR A 68 8.28 -22.14 -23.89
N LEU A 69 7.43 -23.14 -24.04
CA LEU A 69 7.76 -24.52 -23.65
C LEU A 69 8.96 -25.04 -24.45
N ALA A 70 9.00 -24.82 -25.77
CA ALA A 70 10.14 -25.20 -26.62
C ALA A 70 11.42 -24.44 -26.27
N ALA A 71 11.31 -23.24 -25.70
CA ALA A 71 12.46 -22.48 -25.16
C ALA A 71 12.98 -23.01 -23.83
N GLY A 72 12.26 -23.93 -23.17
CA GLY A 72 12.67 -24.58 -21.93
C GLY A 72 12.00 -24.01 -20.67
N ALA A 73 10.84 -23.36 -20.81
CA ALA A 73 10.02 -22.99 -19.66
C ALA A 73 9.52 -24.23 -18.91
N ASP A 74 9.70 -24.26 -17.62
CA ASP A 74 9.14 -25.28 -16.71
C ASP A 74 7.71 -24.90 -16.29
N ILE A 75 7.43 -23.62 -16.21
CA ILE A 75 6.15 -23.04 -15.82
C ILE A 75 5.73 -22.05 -16.91
N ILE A 76 4.49 -22.16 -17.39
CA ILE A 76 3.89 -21.17 -18.28
C ILE A 76 2.71 -20.49 -17.57
N GLU A 77 2.55 -19.20 -17.79
CA GLU A 77 1.45 -18.41 -17.26
C GLU A 77 0.25 -18.45 -18.21
N THR A 78 -0.95 -18.47 -17.65
CA THR A 78 -2.17 -18.37 -18.47
C THR A 78 -2.34 -16.96 -19.03
N ASN A 79 -2.99 -16.82 -20.19
CA ASN A 79 -3.35 -15.51 -20.76
C ASN A 79 -4.61 -14.95 -20.07
N THR A 80 -4.50 -14.63 -18.77
CA THR A 80 -5.64 -14.26 -17.92
C THR A 80 -5.32 -13.11 -16.95
N PHE A 81 -4.29 -12.33 -17.24
CA PHE A 81 -3.81 -11.24 -16.37
C PHE A 81 -4.92 -10.26 -15.98
N SER A 82 -5.79 -9.89 -16.92
CA SER A 82 -6.89 -8.94 -16.71
C SER A 82 -8.29 -9.60 -16.81
N SER A 83 -8.38 -10.92 -16.64
CA SER A 83 -9.64 -11.67 -16.86
C SER A 83 -10.68 -11.49 -15.76
N GLN A 84 -10.47 -10.62 -14.79
CA GLN A 84 -11.48 -10.31 -13.76
C GLN A 84 -12.44 -9.19 -14.21
N ARG A 85 -13.69 -9.25 -13.72
CA ARG A 85 -14.80 -8.39 -14.16
C ARG A 85 -14.55 -6.89 -14.06
N ILE A 86 -13.72 -6.43 -13.11
CA ILE A 86 -13.43 -5.01 -12.91
C ILE A 86 -12.63 -4.46 -14.10
N SER A 87 -11.57 -5.15 -14.55
CA SER A 87 -10.82 -4.77 -15.75
C SER A 87 -11.62 -5.03 -17.04
N GLN A 88 -12.41 -6.10 -17.11
CA GLN A 88 -13.23 -6.38 -18.27
C GLN A 88 -14.39 -5.40 -18.46
N ALA A 89 -14.82 -4.69 -17.41
CA ALA A 89 -15.81 -3.63 -17.51
C ALA A 89 -15.36 -2.46 -18.40
N ASP A 90 -14.03 -2.20 -18.52
CA ASP A 90 -13.50 -1.19 -19.43
C ASP A 90 -13.83 -1.50 -20.89
N TYR A 91 -13.95 -2.79 -21.21
CA TYR A 91 -14.32 -3.31 -22.53
C TYR A 91 -15.82 -3.65 -22.68
N GLY A 92 -16.61 -3.54 -21.56
CA GLY A 92 -18.00 -3.97 -21.54
C GLY A 92 -18.17 -5.49 -21.62
N LEU A 93 -17.22 -6.22 -21.07
CA LEU A 93 -17.10 -7.68 -21.11
C LEU A 93 -17.01 -8.30 -19.71
N GLU A 94 -17.52 -7.62 -18.70
CA GLU A 94 -17.47 -8.05 -17.31
C GLU A 94 -18.14 -9.41 -17.05
N ASP A 95 -19.12 -9.78 -17.87
CA ASP A 95 -19.90 -11.02 -17.68
C ASP A 95 -19.22 -12.28 -18.22
N ILE A 96 -18.07 -12.14 -18.93
CA ILE A 96 -17.33 -13.29 -19.46
C ILE A 96 -16.05 -13.61 -18.66
N SER A 97 -15.88 -13.01 -17.49
CA SER A 97 -14.69 -13.14 -16.64
C SER A 97 -14.32 -14.61 -16.36
N TYR A 98 -15.28 -15.41 -15.92
CA TYR A 98 -15.07 -16.84 -15.69
C TYR A 98 -14.63 -17.57 -16.97
N GLU A 99 -15.30 -17.30 -18.11
CA GLU A 99 -15.02 -17.96 -19.39
C GLU A 99 -13.60 -17.61 -19.89
N LEU A 100 -13.20 -16.35 -19.80
CA LEU A 100 -11.85 -15.92 -20.14
C LEU A 100 -10.78 -16.68 -19.34
N ALA A 101 -10.98 -16.75 -18.03
CA ALA A 101 -10.07 -17.45 -17.13
C ALA A 101 -10.02 -18.96 -17.42
N TYR A 102 -11.18 -19.57 -17.66
CA TYR A 102 -11.28 -20.99 -17.99
C TYR A 102 -10.58 -21.34 -19.30
N GLU A 103 -10.88 -20.61 -20.38
CA GLU A 103 -10.30 -20.86 -21.69
C GLU A 103 -8.78 -20.53 -21.73
N GLY A 104 -8.35 -19.46 -21.05
CA GLY A 104 -6.92 -19.15 -20.90
C GLY A 104 -6.16 -20.28 -20.21
N ALA A 105 -6.70 -20.84 -19.14
CA ALA A 105 -6.11 -22.00 -18.42
C ALA A 105 -6.14 -23.26 -19.27
N ARG A 106 -7.26 -23.53 -19.95
CA ARG A 106 -7.43 -24.70 -20.84
C ARG A 106 -6.41 -24.68 -21.98
N LEU A 107 -6.16 -23.55 -22.61
CA LEU A 107 -5.17 -23.42 -23.69
C LEU A 107 -3.74 -23.68 -23.19
N ALA A 108 -3.37 -23.11 -22.04
CA ALA A 108 -2.06 -23.38 -21.44
C ALA A 108 -1.91 -24.86 -21.07
N ARG A 109 -2.93 -25.47 -20.48
CA ARG A 109 -2.95 -26.91 -20.20
C ARG A 109 -2.80 -27.74 -21.47
N GLN A 110 -3.53 -27.39 -22.53
CA GLN A 110 -3.42 -28.07 -23.82
C GLN A 110 -1.98 -28.01 -24.35
N ALA A 111 -1.32 -26.85 -24.28
CA ALA A 111 0.07 -26.74 -24.73
C ALA A 111 1.03 -27.65 -23.97
N VAL A 112 0.85 -27.77 -22.64
CA VAL A 112 1.64 -28.66 -21.80
C VAL A 112 1.36 -30.14 -22.12
N ASP A 113 0.08 -30.51 -22.26
CA ASP A 113 -0.32 -31.91 -22.52
C ASP A 113 0.11 -32.40 -23.91
N GLU A 114 0.22 -31.49 -24.88
CA GLU A 114 0.72 -31.81 -26.24
C GLU A 114 2.24 -32.01 -26.25
N LEU A 115 2.98 -31.49 -25.28
CA LEU A 115 4.44 -31.58 -25.21
C LEU A 115 4.87 -32.92 -24.57
N ALA A 116 5.04 -33.93 -25.40
CA ALA A 116 5.41 -35.29 -24.94
C ALA A 116 6.94 -35.46 -24.84
N ASP A 117 7.65 -34.55 -24.18
CA ASP A 117 9.12 -34.59 -24.06
C ASP A 117 9.63 -35.38 -22.86
N GLY A 118 8.73 -35.92 -22.02
CA GLY A 118 9.06 -36.69 -20.83
C GLY A 118 9.49 -35.88 -19.62
N THR A 119 9.42 -34.54 -19.69
CA THR A 119 9.69 -33.62 -18.57
C THR A 119 8.38 -33.16 -17.91
N CYS A 120 8.50 -32.53 -16.75
CA CYS A 120 7.35 -31.97 -16.01
C CYS A 120 7.25 -30.49 -16.32
N HIS A 121 6.12 -30.09 -16.86
CA HIS A 121 5.77 -28.69 -17.08
C HIS A 121 4.49 -28.37 -16.31
N PHE A 122 4.36 -27.10 -15.88
CA PHE A 122 3.28 -26.63 -15.02
C PHE A 122 2.61 -25.42 -15.61
N VAL A 123 1.33 -25.27 -15.27
CA VAL A 123 0.51 -24.09 -15.64
C VAL A 123 0.26 -23.25 -14.39
N ALA A 124 0.72 -22.01 -14.39
CA ALA A 124 0.41 -21.03 -13.38
C ALA A 124 -0.77 -20.15 -13.85
N GLY A 125 -1.86 -20.16 -13.09
CA GLY A 125 -3.00 -19.30 -13.34
C GLY A 125 -2.68 -17.85 -12.99
N ALA A 126 -2.46 -17.00 -13.98
CA ALA A 126 -2.11 -15.59 -13.80
C ALA A 126 -3.31 -14.78 -13.31
N ILE A 127 -3.12 -14.05 -12.21
CA ILE A 127 -4.09 -13.17 -11.57
C ILE A 127 -3.41 -11.82 -11.40
N GLY A 128 -3.62 -10.92 -12.36
CA GLY A 128 -3.08 -9.57 -12.31
C GLY A 128 -3.88 -8.64 -11.39
N PRO A 129 -3.38 -7.43 -11.17
CA PRO A 129 -4.08 -6.41 -10.41
C PRO A 129 -5.28 -5.88 -11.16
N THR A 130 -6.20 -5.23 -10.43
CA THR A 130 -7.26 -4.43 -11.02
C THR A 130 -6.77 -2.99 -11.27
N ASN A 131 -7.50 -2.24 -12.10
CA ASN A 131 -7.29 -0.81 -12.29
C ASN A 131 -7.79 0.04 -11.09
N LYS A 132 -8.36 -0.58 -10.05
CA LYS A 132 -8.84 0.03 -8.81
C LYS A 132 -8.17 -0.59 -7.60
N THR A 133 -8.10 0.17 -6.51
CA THR A 133 -7.45 -0.27 -5.27
C THR A 133 -8.37 -0.20 -4.07
N CYS A 134 -8.20 -1.13 -3.12
CA CYS A 134 -8.94 -1.13 -1.86
C CYS A 134 -8.28 -0.25 -0.78
N SER A 135 -6.98 0.06 -0.91
CA SER A 135 -6.24 0.78 0.14
C SER A 135 -6.05 2.26 -0.12
N MET A 136 -6.20 2.73 -1.36
CA MET A 136 -5.98 4.13 -1.74
C MET A 136 -7.28 4.83 -2.07
N SER A 137 -7.36 6.12 -1.74
CA SER A 137 -8.51 6.95 -2.14
C SER A 137 -8.34 7.48 -3.56
N PRO A 138 -9.39 7.43 -4.39
CA PRO A 138 -9.41 8.10 -5.68
C PRO A 138 -9.67 9.60 -5.56
N ASP A 139 -10.16 10.06 -4.40
CA ASP A 139 -10.52 11.45 -4.14
C ASP A 139 -9.66 12.05 -3.02
N VAL A 140 -8.80 12.98 -3.39
CA VAL A 140 -7.95 13.72 -2.44
C VAL A 140 -8.77 14.52 -1.43
N SER A 141 -9.96 14.98 -1.81
CA SER A 141 -10.85 15.73 -0.92
C SER A 141 -11.52 14.81 0.12
N ASN A 142 -11.62 13.53 -0.19
CA ASN A 142 -12.22 12.53 0.69
C ASN A 142 -11.28 11.32 0.85
N PRO A 143 -10.26 11.42 1.70
CA PRO A 143 -9.27 10.36 1.89
C PRO A 143 -9.86 9.03 2.39
N ALA A 144 -11.08 9.05 2.95
CA ALA A 144 -11.80 7.85 3.36
C ALA A 144 -12.48 7.12 2.20
N ALA A 145 -12.68 7.78 1.04
CA ALA A 145 -13.33 7.17 -0.11
C ALA A 145 -12.50 6.00 -0.66
N ARG A 146 -13.20 5.02 -1.19
CA ARG A 146 -12.61 3.90 -1.94
C ARG A 146 -13.45 3.65 -3.18
N ASP A 147 -12.79 3.39 -4.32
CA ASP A 147 -13.46 3.00 -5.57
C ASP A 147 -13.88 1.54 -5.58
N LEU A 148 -13.31 0.77 -4.66
CA LEU A 148 -13.47 -0.66 -4.61
C LEU A 148 -13.47 -1.11 -3.16
N THR A 149 -14.48 -1.90 -2.80
CA THR A 149 -14.57 -2.56 -1.50
C THR A 149 -13.92 -3.95 -1.54
N TYR A 150 -13.57 -4.46 -0.37
CA TYR A 150 -13.08 -5.84 -0.21
C TYR A 150 -14.03 -6.86 -0.84
N ASP A 151 -15.34 -6.72 -0.60
CA ASP A 151 -16.35 -7.68 -1.04
C ASP A 151 -16.57 -7.64 -2.57
N GLU A 152 -16.54 -6.45 -3.18
CA GLU A 152 -16.62 -6.32 -4.64
C GLU A 152 -15.40 -6.95 -5.31
N LEU A 153 -14.20 -6.72 -4.77
CA LEU A 153 -12.99 -7.31 -5.29
C LEU A 153 -12.95 -8.83 -5.06
N TYR A 154 -13.43 -9.28 -3.90
CA TYR A 154 -13.56 -10.71 -3.59
C TYR A 154 -14.39 -11.42 -4.65
N PHE A 155 -15.56 -10.87 -4.98
CA PHE A 155 -16.44 -11.41 -6.01
C PHE A 155 -15.77 -11.44 -7.39
N ALA A 156 -15.06 -10.38 -7.76
CA ALA A 156 -14.36 -10.30 -9.04
C ALA A 156 -13.26 -11.36 -9.19
N TYR A 157 -12.45 -11.55 -8.17
CA TYR A 157 -11.42 -12.58 -8.17
C TYR A 157 -12.00 -13.99 -8.03
N GLU A 158 -13.15 -14.13 -7.37
CA GLU A 158 -13.81 -15.44 -7.23
C GLU A 158 -14.20 -16.02 -8.59
N GLU A 159 -14.76 -15.23 -9.49
CA GLU A 159 -15.10 -15.65 -10.85
C GLU A 159 -13.87 -16.08 -11.63
N GLN A 160 -12.81 -15.27 -11.61
CA GLN A 160 -11.55 -15.55 -12.30
C GLN A 160 -10.89 -16.82 -11.76
N ILE A 161 -10.71 -16.91 -10.44
CA ILE A 161 -10.01 -18.04 -9.80
C ILE A 161 -10.78 -19.35 -10.01
N LYS A 162 -12.11 -19.32 -9.94
CA LYS A 162 -12.94 -20.50 -10.28
C LYS A 162 -12.69 -20.96 -11.71
N GLY A 163 -12.64 -20.05 -12.68
CA GLY A 163 -12.33 -20.38 -14.08
C GLY A 163 -10.94 -20.99 -14.23
N LEU A 164 -9.91 -20.43 -13.56
CA LEU A 164 -8.55 -20.96 -13.57
C LEU A 164 -8.47 -22.38 -13.02
N LEU A 165 -9.08 -22.62 -11.86
CA LEU A 165 -9.09 -23.95 -11.21
C LEU A 165 -9.81 -25.00 -12.07
N ASP A 166 -10.96 -24.64 -12.63
CA ASP A 166 -11.75 -25.52 -13.48
C ASP A 166 -11.06 -25.76 -14.84
N GLY A 167 -10.23 -24.80 -15.32
CA GLY A 167 -9.39 -24.92 -16.52
C GLY A 167 -8.12 -25.75 -16.31
N GLY A 168 -7.80 -26.15 -15.08
CA GLY A 168 -6.78 -27.17 -14.77
C GLY A 168 -5.37 -26.60 -14.54
N VAL A 169 -5.24 -25.46 -13.86
CA VAL A 169 -3.92 -24.90 -13.45
C VAL A 169 -3.25 -25.74 -12.35
N ASP A 170 -1.91 -25.69 -12.26
CA ASP A 170 -1.10 -26.37 -11.24
C ASP A 170 -0.70 -25.44 -10.09
N ALA A 171 -0.79 -24.12 -10.28
CA ALA A 171 -0.52 -23.09 -9.29
C ALA A 171 -1.37 -21.85 -9.57
N LEU A 172 -1.57 -21.00 -8.56
CA LEU A 172 -2.17 -19.68 -8.71
C LEU A 172 -1.07 -18.63 -8.53
N LEU A 173 -0.87 -17.75 -9.51
CA LEU A 173 0.13 -16.69 -9.51
C LEU A 173 -0.57 -15.34 -9.41
N ILE A 174 -0.53 -14.73 -8.23
CA ILE A 174 -0.97 -13.36 -7.99
C ILE A 174 0.23 -12.46 -8.26
N GLU A 175 0.18 -11.71 -9.35
CA GLU A 175 1.34 -10.99 -9.87
C GLU A 175 1.12 -9.49 -10.02
N THR A 176 2.23 -8.77 -10.20
CA THR A 176 2.24 -7.30 -10.38
C THR A 176 1.53 -6.60 -9.20
N ILE A 177 1.74 -7.12 -8.00
CA ILE A 177 1.11 -6.63 -6.79
C ILE A 177 1.67 -5.25 -6.45
N PHE A 178 0.84 -4.22 -6.54
CA PHE A 178 1.17 -2.86 -6.11
C PHE A 178 0.29 -2.38 -4.94
N ASP A 179 -0.77 -3.12 -4.59
CA ASP A 179 -1.62 -2.92 -3.43
C ASP A 179 -1.74 -4.24 -2.64
N THR A 180 -1.22 -4.24 -1.41
CA THR A 180 -1.21 -5.45 -0.57
C THR A 180 -2.61 -5.87 -0.14
N LEU A 181 -3.55 -4.93 0.03
CA LEU A 181 -4.93 -5.30 0.37
C LEU A 181 -5.60 -6.05 -0.78
N ASN A 182 -5.40 -5.60 -2.03
CA ASN A 182 -5.88 -6.33 -3.20
C ASN A 182 -5.29 -7.76 -3.27
N ALA A 183 -3.99 -7.89 -2.98
CA ALA A 183 -3.35 -9.21 -2.93
C ALA A 183 -3.94 -10.11 -1.82
N LYS A 184 -4.20 -9.57 -0.63
CA LYS A 184 -4.85 -10.31 0.46
C LYS A 184 -6.24 -10.79 0.09
N VAL A 185 -7.01 -9.99 -0.65
CA VAL A 185 -8.32 -10.44 -1.19
C VAL A 185 -8.14 -11.61 -2.15
N ALA A 186 -7.19 -11.53 -3.08
CA ALA A 186 -6.92 -12.62 -4.02
C ALA A 186 -6.46 -13.90 -3.31
N ILE A 187 -5.62 -13.78 -2.26
CA ILE A 187 -5.18 -14.92 -1.42
C ILE A 187 -6.38 -15.55 -0.71
N ASP A 188 -7.25 -14.73 -0.11
CA ASP A 188 -8.45 -15.20 0.58
C ASP A 188 -9.37 -15.97 -0.35
N VAL A 189 -9.64 -15.43 -1.54
CA VAL A 189 -10.42 -16.11 -2.57
C VAL A 189 -9.75 -17.42 -3.00
N ALA A 190 -8.43 -17.40 -3.24
CA ALA A 190 -7.69 -18.58 -3.67
C ALA A 190 -7.81 -19.73 -2.64
N ILE A 191 -7.62 -19.42 -1.36
CA ILE A 191 -7.72 -20.41 -0.29
C ILE A 191 -9.15 -20.98 -0.24
N ASN A 192 -10.18 -20.12 -0.20
CA ASN A 192 -11.56 -20.56 -0.10
C ASN A 192 -12.01 -21.38 -1.34
N ALA A 193 -11.62 -20.95 -2.54
CA ALA A 193 -11.96 -21.64 -3.78
C ALA A 193 -11.29 -23.03 -3.89
N MET A 194 -10.06 -23.15 -3.38
CA MET A 194 -9.34 -24.43 -3.31
C MET A 194 -9.94 -25.36 -2.24
N GLU A 195 -10.23 -24.84 -1.05
CA GLU A 195 -10.87 -25.61 0.02
C GLU A 195 -12.22 -26.18 -0.43
N ALA A 196 -13.05 -25.38 -1.10
CA ALA A 196 -14.34 -25.82 -1.66
C ALA A 196 -14.22 -26.95 -2.69
N ARG A 197 -13.04 -27.16 -3.29
CA ARG A 197 -12.74 -28.19 -4.27
C ARG A 197 -11.86 -29.32 -3.73
N ASN A 198 -11.47 -29.27 -2.45
CA ASN A 198 -10.45 -30.15 -1.85
C ASN A 198 -9.13 -30.17 -2.65
N LEU A 199 -8.69 -29.00 -3.10
CA LEU A 199 -7.44 -28.79 -3.82
C LEU A 199 -6.42 -28.10 -2.89
N GLU A 200 -5.14 -28.38 -3.11
CA GLU A 200 -4.02 -27.72 -2.42
C GLU A 200 -2.94 -27.36 -3.44
N LEU A 201 -3.18 -26.26 -4.18
CA LEU A 201 -2.22 -25.77 -5.16
C LEU A 201 -1.28 -24.72 -4.52
N PRO A 202 -0.04 -24.60 -5.03
CA PRO A 202 0.85 -23.51 -4.67
C PRO A 202 0.25 -22.15 -4.97
N ILE A 203 0.32 -21.22 -3.99
CA ILE A 203 0.03 -19.79 -4.19
C ILE A 203 1.36 -19.07 -4.34
N MET A 204 1.58 -18.46 -5.50
CA MET A 204 2.75 -17.69 -5.85
C MET A 204 2.39 -16.20 -5.83
N LEU A 205 3.25 -15.37 -5.24
CA LEU A 205 3.07 -13.92 -5.19
C LEU A 205 4.22 -13.23 -5.91
N SER A 206 3.93 -12.19 -6.65
CA SER A 206 4.95 -11.34 -7.27
C SER A 206 4.61 -9.88 -7.12
N VAL A 207 5.51 -9.12 -6.50
CA VAL A 207 5.34 -7.71 -6.13
C VAL A 207 5.95 -6.83 -7.19
N THR A 208 5.32 -5.70 -7.44
CA THR A 208 5.85 -4.63 -8.26
C THR A 208 6.29 -3.47 -7.35
N VAL A 209 7.57 -3.17 -7.38
CA VAL A 209 8.15 -2.02 -6.67
C VAL A 209 7.93 -0.76 -7.49
N SER A 210 7.39 0.28 -6.88
CA SER A 210 6.95 1.49 -7.60
C SER A 210 7.95 2.64 -7.51
N ASP A 211 8.92 2.57 -6.60
CA ASP A 211 9.92 3.62 -6.40
C ASP A 211 11.32 3.07 -6.07
N LEU A 212 12.31 3.95 -6.12
CA LEU A 212 13.70 3.60 -5.79
C LEU A 212 13.94 3.35 -4.29
N ALA A 213 12.97 3.63 -3.43
CA ALA A 213 13.01 3.29 -2.02
C ALA A 213 12.50 1.86 -1.72
N GLY A 214 12.09 1.13 -2.77
CA GLY A 214 11.65 -0.25 -2.62
C GLY A 214 10.23 -0.42 -2.09
N ARG A 215 9.35 0.58 -2.30
CA ARG A 215 7.96 0.54 -1.82
C ARG A 215 6.99 0.16 -2.93
N THR A 216 5.90 -0.48 -2.56
CA THR A 216 4.73 -0.65 -3.41
C THR A 216 4.02 0.68 -3.63
N LEU A 217 3.12 0.77 -4.59
CA LEU A 217 2.34 1.98 -4.85
C LEU A 217 1.50 2.39 -3.63
N SER A 218 0.97 1.42 -2.88
CA SER A 218 0.25 1.66 -1.63
C SER A 218 1.15 2.06 -0.44
N GLY A 219 2.46 2.18 -0.65
CA GLY A 219 3.44 2.73 0.28
C GLY A 219 4.15 1.73 1.19
N GLN A 220 3.84 0.44 1.12
CA GLN A 220 4.50 -0.58 1.96
C GLN A 220 5.93 -0.86 1.48
N THR A 221 6.86 -1.06 2.44
CA THR A 221 8.17 -1.66 2.18
C THR A 221 8.02 -3.16 1.86
N LEU A 222 9.03 -3.76 1.22
CA LEU A 222 9.04 -5.22 0.97
C LEU A 222 8.99 -6.02 2.27
N GLU A 223 9.63 -5.55 3.33
CA GLU A 223 9.57 -6.19 4.65
C GLU A 223 8.16 -6.12 5.24
N ALA A 224 7.47 -4.98 5.11
CA ALA A 224 6.08 -4.83 5.55
C ALA A 224 5.13 -5.73 4.74
N PHE A 225 5.37 -5.87 3.43
CA PHE A 225 4.64 -6.82 2.60
C PHE A 225 4.83 -8.25 3.11
N LEU A 226 6.07 -8.69 3.37
CA LEU A 226 6.33 -10.00 3.97
C LEU A 226 5.59 -10.18 5.30
N GLY A 227 5.60 -9.16 6.16
CA GLY A 227 4.84 -9.15 7.41
C GLY A 227 3.34 -9.31 7.19
N SER A 228 2.79 -8.68 6.17
CA SER A 228 1.35 -8.71 5.84
C SER A 228 0.87 -10.08 5.36
N ILE A 229 1.76 -10.87 4.75
CA ILE A 229 1.42 -12.18 4.18
C ILE A 229 1.92 -13.38 4.98
N CYS A 230 2.69 -13.16 6.07
CA CYS A 230 3.38 -14.24 6.78
C CYS A 230 2.47 -15.29 7.44
N SER A 231 1.20 -14.97 7.63
CA SER A 231 0.18 -15.88 8.19
C SER A 231 -0.47 -16.79 7.14
N TYR A 232 -0.21 -16.55 5.83
CA TYR A 232 -0.80 -17.34 4.75
C TYR A 232 0.11 -18.47 4.25
N PRO A 233 -0.44 -19.53 3.66
CA PRO A 233 0.32 -20.67 3.12
C PRO A 233 0.93 -20.34 1.75
N ILE A 234 1.79 -19.35 1.70
CA ILE A 234 2.42 -18.89 0.46
C ILE A 234 3.56 -19.82 0.07
N PHE A 235 3.64 -20.14 -1.23
CA PHE A 235 4.67 -21.00 -1.81
C PHE A 235 5.91 -20.20 -2.22
N SER A 236 5.71 -19.12 -2.98
CA SER A 236 6.80 -18.25 -3.40
C SER A 236 6.42 -16.77 -3.32
N VAL A 237 7.41 -15.92 -3.12
CA VAL A 237 7.30 -14.47 -3.20
C VAL A 237 8.37 -13.99 -4.17
N GLY A 238 8.05 -13.02 -5.01
CA GLY A 238 9.02 -12.52 -5.98
C GLY A 238 8.77 -11.09 -6.39
N LEU A 239 9.52 -10.69 -7.40
CA LEU A 239 9.44 -9.36 -8.00
C LEU A 239 9.27 -9.50 -9.51
N ASN A 240 8.40 -8.67 -10.09
CA ASN A 240 8.26 -8.55 -11.53
C ASN A 240 7.96 -7.12 -11.96
N CYS A 241 8.15 -6.86 -13.25
CA CYS A 241 7.85 -5.58 -13.88
C CYS A 241 8.62 -4.38 -13.28
N SER A 242 8.25 -3.17 -13.60
CA SER A 242 8.82 -1.86 -13.21
C SER A 242 10.29 -1.66 -13.55
N PHE A 243 11.16 -2.63 -13.29
CA PHE A 243 12.61 -2.53 -13.43
C PHE A 243 13.18 -3.58 -14.35
N GLY A 244 14.37 -3.28 -14.91
CA GLY A 244 15.27 -4.26 -15.50
C GLY A 244 15.99 -5.07 -14.41
N ALA A 245 16.72 -6.12 -14.83
CA ALA A 245 17.34 -7.05 -13.90
C ALA A 245 18.36 -6.39 -12.94
N SER A 246 19.22 -5.50 -13.44
CA SER A 246 20.22 -4.82 -12.59
C SER A 246 19.62 -3.98 -11.47
N GLN A 247 18.51 -3.28 -11.77
CA GLN A 247 17.81 -2.44 -10.78
C GLN A 247 17.00 -3.28 -9.79
N MET A 248 16.49 -4.45 -10.20
CA MET A 248 15.75 -5.36 -9.33
C MET A 248 16.64 -6.08 -8.29
N LYS A 249 17.93 -6.28 -8.60
CA LYS A 249 18.88 -7.05 -7.78
C LYS A 249 18.97 -6.62 -6.30
N PRO A 250 19.06 -5.33 -5.95
CA PRO A 250 19.09 -4.90 -4.54
C PRO A 250 17.86 -5.35 -3.75
N TYR A 251 16.69 -5.28 -4.35
CA TYR A 251 15.42 -5.66 -3.71
C TYR A 251 15.29 -7.18 -3.56
N LEU A 252 15.81 -7.96 -4.52
CA LEU A 252 15.92 -9.42 -4.38
C LEU A 252 16.85 -9.81 -3.22
N LYS A 253 17.94 -9.07 -3.03
CA LYS A 253 18.85 -9.28 -1.88
C LYS A 253 18.15 -8.97 -0.55
N GLU A 254 17.37 -7.89 -0.48
CA GLU A 254 16.56 -7.54 0.68
C GLU A 254 15.52 -8.62 0.97
N LEU A 255 14.74 -9.00 -0.03
CA LEU A 255 13.75 -10.06 0.08
C LEU A 255 14.38 -11.38 0.53
N GLY A 256 15.54 -11.74 -0.04
CA GLY A 256 16.28 -12.96 0.25
C GLY A 256 16.76 -13.11 1.70
N LYS A 257 16.95 -11.99 2.41
CA LYS A 257 17.38 -12.01 3.83
C LYS A 257 16.29 -12.46 4.79
N LYS A 258 15.01 -12.15 4.47
CA LYS A 258 13.89 -12.35 5.39
C LYS A 258 12.83 -13.32 4.88
N ALA A 259 12.72 -13.55 3.57
CA ALA A 259 11.64 -14.37 2.99
C ALA A 259 11.81 -15.88 3.28
N PRO A 260 10.91 -16.49 4.08
CA PRO A 260 10.91 -17.93 4.33
C PRO A 260 10.22 -18.71 3.20
N TYR A 261 10.16 -18.13 2.01
CA TYR A 261 9.52 -18.63 0.81
C TYR A 261 10.53 -18.81 -0.30
N TYR A 262 10.18 -19.57 -1.35
CA TYR A 262 10.92 -19.56 -2.59
C TYR A 262 10.83 -18.17 -3.23
N ILE A 263 11.86 -17.76 -3.95
CA ILE A 263 11.90 -16.41 -4.57
C ILE A 263 11.84 -16.54 -6.07
N SER A 264 10.92 -15.78 -6.70
CA SER A 264 10.83 -15.61 -8.15
C SER A 264 11.30 -14.21 -8.58
N ALA A 265 11.88 -14.13 -9.78
CA ALA A 265 12.23 -12.87 -10.41
C ALA A 265 11.98 -12.94 -11.92
N TYR A 266 11.15 -12.02 -12.44
CA TYR A 266 10.91 -11.87 -13.87
C TYR A 266 10.85 -10.38 -14.24
N PRO A 267 12.06 -9.77 -14.42
CA PRO A 267 12.20 -8.36 -14.76
C PRO A 267 11.82 -8.07 -16.21
N ASN A 268 11.64 -6.79 -16.50
CA ASN A 268 11.51 -6.28 -17.88
C ASN A 268 12.84 -6.42 -18.64
N ALA A 269 12.78 -6.41 -19.96
CA ALA A 269 13.97 -6.34 -20.83
C ALA A 269 14.62 -4.94 -20.79
N GLY A 270 15.04 -4.52 -19.60
CA GLY A 270 15.48 -3.18 -19.27
C GLY A 270 14.33 -2.22 -18.97
N LEU A 271 14.61 -0.93 -18.99
CA LEU A 271 13.59 0.11 -18.95
C LEU A 271 13.17 0.46 -20.41
N PRO A 272 11.91 0.83 -20.63
CA PRO A 272 11.51 1.27 -21.96
C PRO A 272 12.33 2.51 -22.37
N ASN A 273 12.82 2.49 -23.61
CA ASN A 273 13.56 3.62 -24.19
C ASN A 273 12.62 4.81 -24.48
N SER A 274 13.17 5.88 -25.01
CA SER A 274 12.42 7.10 -25.35
C SER A 274 11.32 6.91 -26.41
N MET A 275 11.29 5.77 -27.07
CA MET A 275 10.26 5.38 -28.06
C MET A 275 9.27 4.37 -27.49
N GLY A 276 9.41 3.99 -26.21
CA GLY A 276 8.58 2.99 -25.55
C GLY A 276 8.95 1.54 -25.88
N GLU A 277 10.09 1.33 -26.55
CA GLU A 277 10.61 0.01 -26.89
C GLU A 277 11.61 -0.46 -25.83
N TYR A 278 11.82 -1.75 -25.73
CA TYR A 278 12.79 -2.34 -24.81
C TYR A 278 14.10 -2.63 -25.55
N ASP A 279 15.20 -2.02 -25.10
CA ASP A 279 16.49 -2.08 -25.77
C ASP A 279 17.36 -3.27 -25.35
N GLU A 280 17.03 -3.91 -24.22
CA GLU A 280 17.77 -5.07 -23.77
C GLU A 280 17.46 -6.29 -24.63
N THR A 281 18.54 -6.93 -25.06
CA THR A 281 18.45 -8.19 -25.80
C THR A 281 18.66 -9.38 -24.86
N ALA A 282 18.33 -10.57 -25.32
CA ALA A 282 18.63 -11.79 -24.57
C ALA A 282 20.14 -11.92 -24.22
N GLU A 283 21.03 -11.38 -25.07
CA GLU A 283 22.47 -11.35 -24.83
C GLU A 283 22.90 -10.38 -23.74
N SER A 284 22.34 -9.16 -23.74
CA SER A 284 22.71 -8.12 -22.76
C SER A 284 22.14 -8.39 -21.37
N MET A 285 20.93 -8.97 -21.30
CA MET A 285 20.24 -9.24 -20.05
C MET A 285 20.68 -10.54 -19.35
N SER A 286 21.11 -11.57 -20.14
CA SER A 286 21.49 -12.86 -19.57
C SER A 286 22.57 -12.77 -18.50
N PRO A 287 23.67 -12.00 -18.65
CA PRO A 287 24.67 -11.86 -17.58
C PRO A 287 24.06 -11.33 -16.27
N GLN A 288 23.11 -10.41 -16.34
CA GLN A 288 22.46 -9.82 -15.16
C GLN A 288 21.59 -10.86 -14.44
N ILE A 289 20.86 -11.69 -15.20
CA ILE A 289 20.11 -12.84 -14.64
C ILE A 289 21.08 -13.90 -14.11
N GLY A 290 22.23 -14.09 -14.77
CA GLY A 290 23.31 -14.96 -14.29
C GLY A 290 23.76 -14.61 -12.88
N GLU A 291 23.83 -13.32 -12.55
CA GLU A 291 24.16 -12.87 -11.19
C GLU A 291 23.09 -13.28 -10.15
N PHE A 292 21.81 -13.31 -10.53
CA PHE A 292 20.75 -13.80 -9.61
C PHE A 292 20.94 -15.27 -9.30
N ILE A 293 21.27 -16.05 -10.33
CA ILE A 293 21.50 -17.50 -10.24
C ILE A 293 22.77 -17.79 -9.44
N ASP A 294 23.88 -17.16 -9.79
CA ASP A 294 25.19 -17.41 -9.18
C ASP A 294 25.27 -16.95 -7.71
N GLU A 295 24.59 -15.86 -7.36
CA GLU A 295 24.47 -15.37 -5.98
C GLU A 295 23.37 -16.08 -5.19
N GLN A 296 22.69 -17.07 -5.78
CA GLN A 296 21.58 -17.84 -5.15
C GLN A 296 20.47 -16.94 -4.60
N LEU A 297 20.07 -15.92 -5.36
CA LEU A 297 19.02 -14.99 -4.96
C LEU A 297 17.61 -15.53 -5.28
N VAL A 298 17.50 -16.43 -6.24
CA VAL A 298 16.23 -16.86 -6.85
C VAL A 298 16.07 -18.39 -6.88
N ASN A 299 14.81 -18.82 -6.95
CA ASN A 299 14.39 -20.19 -7.20
C ASN A 299 13.66 -20.33 -8.54
N ILE A 300 13.04 -19.24 -9.01
CA ILE A 300 12.29 -19.19 -10.24
C ILE A 300 12.77 -17.94 -10.99
N VAL A 301 13.05 -18.09 -12.27
CA VAL A 301 13.49 -17.00 -13.15
C VAL A 301 12.64 -17.00 -14.42
N GLY A 302 12.16 -15.84 -14.81
CA GLY A 302 11.40 -15.62 -16.03
C GLY A 302 11.62 -14.23 -16.61
N GLY A 303 10.72 -13.81 -17.48
CA GLY A 303 10.76 -12.49 -18.06
C GLY A 303 9.41 -11.80 -18.06
N CYS A 304 9.43 -10.46 -17.92
CA CYS A 304 8.25 -9.61 -18.05
C CYS A 304 8.36 -8.76 -19.33
N CYS A 305 7.80 -7.57 -19.37
CA CYS A 305 7.69 -6.73 -20.57
C CYS A 305 8.98 -6.68 -21.40
N GLY A 306 8.84 -6.83 -22.73
CA GLY A 306 9.96 -6.83 -23.68
C GLY A 306 10.67 -8.19 -23.84
N THR A 307 10.42 -9.18 -23.00
CA THR A 307 11.06 -10.50 -23.12
C THR A 307 10.31 -11.42 -24.08
N THR A 308 11.05 -12.31 -24.75
CA THR A 308 10.55 -13.30 -25.72
C THR A 308 11.07 -14.70 -25.38
N ASP A 309 10.70 -15.69 -26.19
CA ASP A 309 11.19 -17.07 -26.08
C ASP A 309 12.73 -17.18 -26.19
N GLU A 310 13.39 -16.23 -26.85
CA GLU A 310 14.86 -16.18 -26.91
C GLU A 310 15.50 -15.92 -25.54
N PHE A 311 14.94 -15.00 -24.74
CA PHE A 311 15.38 -14.73 -23.36
C PHE A 311 15.21 -15.98 -22.50
N ILE A 312 14.04 -16.60 -22.58
CA ILE A 312 13.70 -17.79 -21.76
C ILE A 312 14.64 -18.96 -22.09
N ARG A 313 14.98 -19.17 -23.36
CA ARG A 313 15.95 -20.19 -23.81
C ARG A 313 17.30 -20.00 -23.14
N ARG A 314 17.80 -18.74 -23.12
CA ARG A 314 19.10 -18.44 -22.48
C ARG A 314 19.05 -18.65 -20.97
N TYR A 315 17.95 -18.28 -20.32
CA TYR A 315 17.77 -18.49 -18.88
C TYR A 315 17.75 -19.98 -18.56
N ALA A 316 17.05 -20.80 -19.36
CA ALA A 316 17.02 -22.24 -19.21
C ALA A 316 18.43 -22.89 -19.38
N GLU A 317 19.21 -22.42 -20.34
CA GLU A 317 20.59 -22.86 -20.53
C GLU A 317 21.48 -22.51 -19.33
N MET A 318 21.37 -21.28 -18.81
CA MET A 318 22.19 -20.78 -17.70
C MET A 318 21.83 -21.42 -16.36
N ALA A 319 20.57 -21.71 -16.11
CA ALA A 319 20.09 -22.33 -14.88
C ALA A 319 20.42 -23.84 -14.83
N ARG A 320 20.80 -24.45 -15.96
CA ARG A 320 21.06 -25.89 -16.02
C ARG A 320 22.18 -26.31 -15.08
N GLY A 321 21.86 -27.22 -14.16
CA GLY A 321 22.80 -27.74 -13.17
C GLY A 321 23.18 -26.78 -12.05
N LYS A 322 22.54 -25.60 -11.97
CA LYS A 322 22.73 -24.67 -10.87
C LYS A 322 21.86 -25.03 -9.67
N ALA A 323 22.40 -24.79 -8.48
CA ALA A 323 21.69 -25.05 -7.22
C ALA A 323 20.59 -24.00 -6.98
N SER A 324 19.42 -24.44 -6.57
CA SER A 324 18.32 -23.58 -6.14
C SER A 324 18.61 -22.96 -4.77
N ARG A 325 18.15 -21.71 -4.56
CA ARG A 325 18.20 -21.03 -3.27
C ARG A 325 17.45 -21.84 -2.20
N LYS A 326 17.98 -21.88 -1.00
CA LYS A 326 17.26 -22.40 0.16
C LYS A 326 16.51 -21.27 0.85
N PRO A 327 15.18 -21.37 1.05
CA PRO A 327 14.44 -20.41 1.86
C PRO A 327 15.06 -20.24 3.26
N VAL A 328 14.99 -19.05 3.84
CA VAL A 328 15.38 -18.82 5.23
C VAL A 328 14.38 -19.50 6.17
N GLU A 329 14.77 -19.71 7.42
CA GLU A 329 13.84 -20.21 8.44
C GLU A 329 12.68 -19.24 8.65
N ARG A 330 11.53 -19.75 9.04
CA ARG A 330 10.40 -18.89 9.43
C ARG A 330 10.78 -18.01 10.63
N PRO A 331 10.27 -16.77 10.70
CA PRO A 331 10.51 -15.91 11.85
C PRO A 331 10.14 -16.59 13.16
N LYS A 332 10.96 -16.36 14.18
CA LYS A 332 10.73 -16.85 15.56
C LYS A 332 10.01 -15.80 16.40
N ASP A 333 9.81 -14.62 15.85
CA ASP A 333 9.20 -13.47 16.48
C ASP A 333 7.89 -13.11 15.76
N LEU A 334 6.98 -12.45 16.47
CA LEU A 334 5.74 -11.95 15.88
C LEU A 334 6.05 -10.80 14.90
N TRP A 335 5.57 -10.91 13.70
CA TRP A 335 5.59 -9.84 12.70
C TRP A 335 4.22 -9.20 12.57
N LEU A 336 4.18 -7.89 12.74
CA LEU A 336 3.03 -7.03 12.46
C LEU A 336 3.43 -5.97 11.45
N SER A 337 2.50 -5.39 10.72
CA SER A 337 2.85 -4.37 9.74
C SER A 337 1.77 -3.31 9.55
N GLY A 338 2.23 -2.08 9.42
CA GLY A 338 1.55 -1.00 8.70
C GLY A 338 2.19 -0.84 7.32
N LEU A 339 2.67 0.37 6.99
CA LEU A 339 3.55 0.59 5.84
C LEU A 339 4.98 0.13 6.12
N GLU A 340 5.33 -0.07 7.39
CA GLU A 340 6.61 -0.58 7.85
C GLU A 340 6.39 -1.86 8.68
N LEU A 341 7.41 -2.70 8.76
CA LEU A 341 7.38 -3.92 9.55
C LEU A 341 7.65 -3.59 11.02
N LEU A 342 6.83 -4.12 11.92
CA LEU A 342 7.11 -4.23 13.35
C LEU A 342 7.45 -5.69 13.66
N GLU A 343 8.69 -5.96 13.95
CA GLU A 343 9.19 -7.25 14.43
C GLU A 343 9.28 -7.22 15.95
N VAL A 344 8.43 -7.99 16.63
CA VAL A 344 8.38 -8.06 18.10
C VAL A 344 9.47 -9.01 18.59
N SER A 345 10.70 -8.58 18.45
CA SER A 345 11.91 -9.32 18.83
C SER A 345 12.34 -9.01 20.27
N PRO A 346 13.29 -9.76 20.85
CA PRO A 346 13.83 -9.48 22.17
C PRO A 346 14.46 -8.08 22.34
N GLU A 347 14.85 -7.42 21.24
CA GLU A 347 15.33 -6.04 21.24
C GLU A 347 14.20 -5.04 21.51
N VAL A 348 12.99 -5.35 21.04
CA VAL A 348 11.75 -4.62 21.32
C VAL A 348 11.15 -5.16 22.62
N ARG A 349 11.70 -4.73 23.73
CA ARG A 349 11.36 -5.27 25.05
C ARG A 349 9.89 -5.10 25.45
N PHE A 350 9.24 -4.05 24.95
CA PHE A 350 7.85 -3.74 25.25
C PHE A 350 7.21 -2.95 24.12
N VAL A 351 6.02 -3.36 23.71
CA VAL A 351 5.23 -2.75 22.65
C VAL A 351 4.18 -1.83 23.27
N ASN A 352 4.37 -0.52 23.11
CA ASN A 352 3.39 0.48 23.49
C ASN A 352 2.23 0.49 22.50
N VAL A 353 1.04 0.12 22.93
CA VAL A 353 -0.21 0.24 22.18
C VAL A 353 -0.92 1.51 22.63
N GLY A 354 -1.07 2.47 21.72
CA GLY A 354 -1.64 3.78 22.04
C GLY A 354 -3.15 3.72 22.24
N GLU A 355 -3.65 4.09 23.42
CA GLU A 355 -5.06 3.96 23.85
C GLU A 355 -5.97 5.16 23.49
N ARG A 356 -5.46 6.23 22.85
CA ARG A 356 -6.21 7.49 22.76
C ARG A 356 -7.16 7.58 21.57
N CYS A 357 -7.11 6.66 20.60
CA CYS A 357 -8.10 6.54 19.53
C CYS A 357 -9.26 5.59 19.88
N ASN A 358 -9.62 5.55 21.17
CA ASN A 358 -10.70 4.77 21.72
C ASN A 358 -11.79 5.69 22.27
N VAL A 359 -13.01 5.61 21.70
CA VAL A 359 -14.15 6.48 22.08
C VAL A 359 -14.61 6.27 23.51
N ALA A 360 -14.44 5.07 24.06
CA ALA A 360 -14.77 4.78 25.46
C ALA A 360 -13.72 5.37 26.42
N GLY A 361 -12.45 5.40 26.02
CA GLY A 361 -11.33 5.85 26.85
C GLY A 361 -11.00 7.33 26.73
N SER A 362 -11.36 7.99 25.62
CA SER A 362 -10.99 9.38 25.30
C SER A 362 -12.20 10.24 24.96
N ARG A 363 -12.60 11.10 25.92
CA ARG A 363 -13.71 12.04 25.72
C ARG A 363 -13.46 13.02 24.56
N LYS A 364 -12.20 13.47 24.34
CA LYS A 364 -11.85 14.33 23.23
C LYS A 364 -12.07 13.60 21.90
N PHE A 365 -11.55 12.38 21.78
CA PHE A 365 -11.70 11.58 20.57
C PHE A 365 -13.17 11.29 20.26
N LEU A 366 -13.97 10.85 21.25
CA LEU A 366 -15.40 10.62 21.09
C LEU A 366 -16.12 11.87 20.55
N ARG A 367 -15.84 13.05 21.13
CA ARG A 367 -16.45 14.29 20.66
C ARG A 367 -16.12 14.56 19.20
N LEU A 368 -14.85 14.42 18.81
CA LEU A 368 -14.39 14.68 17.45
C LEU A 368 -15.03 13.73 16.43
N ILE A 369 -15.18 12.45 16.77
CA ILE A 369 -15.87 11.47 15.90
C ILE A 369 -17.35 11.82 15.76
N LYS A 370 -18.03 12.19 16.86
CA LYS A 370 -19.44 12.64 16.80
C LYS A 370 -19.65 13.90 15.96
N GLU A 371 -18.72 14.84 16.03
CA GLU A 371 -18.74 16.08 15.26
C GLU A 371 -18.23 15.88 13.82
N LYS A 372 -17.79 14.66 13.44
CA LYS A 372 -17.16 14.36 12.14
C LYS A 372 -15.88 15.18 11.87
N ASN A 373 -15.23 15.66 12.92
CA ASN A 373 -13.95 16.37 12.83
C ASN A 373 -12.78 15.36 12.80
N TYR A 374 -12.70 14.62 11.68
CA TYR A 374 -11.72 13.56 11.52
C TYR A 374 -10.28 14.07 11.41
N GLU A 375 -10.08 15.27 10.90
CA GLU A 375 -8.75 15.87 10.82
C GLU A 375 -8.12 16.04 12.20
N GLU A 376 -8.86 16.65 13.13
CA GLU A 376 -8.40 16.76 14.51
C GLU A 376 -8.31 15.40 15.21
N ALA A 377 -9.17 14.44 14.87
CA ALA A 377 -9.07 13.07 15.38
C ALA A 377 -7.77 12.39 14.94
N LEU A 378 -7.33 12.58 13.68
CA LEU A 378 -6.05 12.08 13.17
C LEU A 378 -4.84 12.70 13.88
N THR A 379 -4.94 13.95 14.37
CA THR A 379 -3.84 14.54 15.16
C THR A 379 -3.59 13.77 16.45
N ILE A 380 -4.65 13.18 17.05
CA ILE A 380 -4.50 12.33 18.22
C ILE A 380 -3.74 11.05 17.87
N ALA A 381 -4.05 10.42 16.74
CA ALA A 381 -3.33 9.23 16.27
C ALA A 381 -1.85 9.57 15.98
N ARG A 382 -1.61 10.65 15.24
CA ARG A 382 -0.26 11.13 14.89
C ARG A 382 0.57 11.44 16.14
N LYS A 383 -0.04 12.09 17.13
CA LYS A 383 0.63 12.39 18.39
C LYS A 383 1.03 11.11 19.14
N GLN A 384 0.20 10.10 19.21
CA GLN A 384 0.53 8.84 19.87
C GLN A 384 1.75 8.15 19.21
N VAL A 385 1.81 8.13 17.86
CA VAL A 385 2.97 7.58 17.15
C VAL A 385 4.23 8.41 17.42
N SER A 386 4.11 9.73 17.44
CA SER A 386 5.20 10.66 17.81
C SER A 386 5.68 10.47 19.25
N ASP A 387 4.76 10.17 20.18
CA ASP A 387 5.05 9.91 21.59
C ASP A 387 5.59 8.47 21.83
N GLY A 388 5.77 7.64 20.78
CA GLY A 388 6.39 6.32 20.86
C GLY A 388 5.42 5.14 20.83
N ALA A 389 4.16 5.32 20.42
CA ALA A 389 3.29 4.18 20.16
C ALA A 389 3.82 3.38 18.97
N LEU A 390 3.95 2.07 19.14
CA LEU A 390 4.32 1.12 18.10
C LEU A 390 3.10 0.49 17.43
N ILE A 391 1.94 0.59 18.06
CA ILE A 391 0.62 0.16 17.55
C ILE A 391 -0.40 1.21 17.98
N ILE A 392 -1.42 1.46 17.17
CA ILE A 392 -2.56 2.31 17.53
C ILE A 392 -3.80 1.44 17.74
N ASP A 393 -4.37 1.50 18.94
CA ASP A 393 -5.68 0.91 19.26
C ASP A 393 -6.80 1.83 18.78
N VAL A 394 -7.74 1.29 18.01
CA VAL A 394 -8.87 2.02 17.45
C VAL A 394 -10.18 1.35 17.89
N ASN A 395 -11.00 2.09 18.63
CA ASN A 395 -12.31 1.64 19.12
C ASN A 395 -13.38 2.71 18.85
N MET A 396 -14.51 2.28 18.26
CA MET A 396 -15.66 3.12 17.91
C MET A 396 -16.94 2.72 18.66
N ASP A 397 -16.83 1.91 19.70
CA ASP A 397 -17.99 1.40 20.47
C ASP A 397 -18.60 2.48 21.36
N ASP A 398 -19.62 3.18 20.82
CA ASP A 398 -20.49 4.11 21.56
C ASP A 398 -21.94 3.88 21.14
N GLY A 399 -22.86 3.99 22.08
CA GLY A 399 -24.30 3.73 21.81
C GLY A 399 -24.97 4.72 20.87
N LEU A 400 -24.34 5.85 20.55
CA LEU A 400 -24.85 6.89 19.66
C LEU A 400 -24.09 6.98 18.33
N LEU A 401 -23.11 6.10 18.11
CA LEU A 401 -22.36 6.01 16.86
C LEU A 401 -22.77 4.78 16.06
N ASP A 402 -22.76 4.92 14.74
CA ASP A 402 -22.65 3.77 13.84
C ASP A 402 -21.19 3.29 13.85
N ALA A 403 -20.88 2.40 14.79
CA ALA A 403 -19.51 1.96 15.05
C ALA A 403 -18.86 1.31 13.82
N GLN A 404 -19.62 0.60 13.00
CA GLN A 404 -19.12 -0.05 11.79
C GLN A 404 -18.68 0.99 10.74
N THR A 405 -19.56 1.94 10.44
CA THR A 405 -19.25 3.04 9.50
C THR A 405 -18.10 3.89 9.99
N GLU A 406 -18.06 4.23 11.28
CA GLU A 406 -16.98 5.05 11.85
C GLU A 406 -15.62 4.33 11.88
N MET A 407 -15.63 3.02 12.16
CA MET A 407 -14.41 2.20 12.10
C MET A 407 -13.83 2.21 10.67
N VAL A 408 -14.65 1.91 9.67
CA VAL A 408 -14.22 1.90 8.26
C VAL A 408 -13.70 3.28 7.84
N ASN A 409 -14.44 4.34 8.14
CA ASN A 409 -14.05 5.71 7.78
C ASN A 409 -12.71 6.09 8.42
N PHE A 410 -12.55 5.84 9.71
CA PHE A 410 -11.33 6.22 10.42
C PHE A 410 -10.11 5.39 10.01
N LEU A 411 -10.27 4.09 9.79
CA LEU A 411 -9.19 3.22 9.28
C LEU A 411 -8.77 3.62 7.86
N ASN A 412 -9.72 3.95 6.99
CA ASN A 412 -9.41 4.47 5.66
C ASN A 412 -8.68 5.81 5.70
N LEU A 413 -9.00 6.67 6.66
CA LEU A 413 -8.29 7.93 6.90
C LEU A 413 -6.87 7.68 7.41
N ILE A 414 -6.68 6.75 8.35
CA ILE A 414 -5.35 6.32 8.82
C ILE A 414 -4.51 5.82 7.63
N ALA A 415 -5.08 4.99 6.75
CA ALA A 415 -4.36 4.48 5.58
C ALA A 415 -3.84 5.60 4.65
N SER A 416 -4.52 6.75 4.64
CA SER A 416 -4.12 7.94 3.87
C SER A 416 -3.18 8.89 4.63
N GLU A 417 -2.79 8.52 5.86
CA GLU A 417 -1.95 9.32 6.76
C GLU A 417 -0.62 8.60 7.03
N PRO A 418 0.43 8.82 6.23
CA PRO A 418 1.67 8.03 6.27
C PRO A 418 2.36 8.00 7.63
N ASP A 419 2.30 9.11 8.40
CA ASP A 419 2.91 9.19 9.73
C ASP A 419 2.24 8.25 10.74
N VAL A 420 0.96 7.91 10.52
CA VAL A 420 0.21 6.95 11.34
C VAL A 420 0.20 5.56 10.71
N ALA A 421 -0.03 5.49 9.39
CA ALA A 421 -0.12 4.23 8.65
C ALA A 421 1.16 3.39 8.70
N ARG A 422 2.32 3.99 9.04
CA ARG A 422 3.58 3.26 9.18
C ARG A 422 3.55 2.21 10.28
N VAL A 423 2.76 2.40 11.34
CA VAL A 423 2.61 1.42 12.43
C VAL A 423 1.39 0.53 12.22
N PRO A 424 1.40 -0.72 12.75
CA PRO A 424 0.23 -1.58 12.76
C PRO A 424 -0.94 -0.96 13.54
N VAL A 425 -2.15 -1.40 13.22
CA VAL A 425 -3.38 -1.02 13.95
C VAL A 425 -3.88 -2.19 14.78
N MET A 426 -4.41 -1.90 15.98
CA MET A 426 -5.22 -2.82 16.76
C MET A 426 -6.69 -2.44 16.57
N ILE A 427 -7.48 -3.34 16.01
CA ILE A 427 -8.93 -3.15 15.79
C ILE A 427 -9.64 -3.64 17.04
N ASP A 428 -10.21 -2.71 17.79
CA ASP A 428 -10.85 -2.97 19.07
C ASP A 428 -12.38 -2.75 18.99
N SER A 429 -13.15 -3.79 19.22
CA SER A 429 -14.61 -3.68 19.35
C SER A 429 -15.19 -4.89 20.09
N SER A 430 -16.29 -4.63 20.81
CA SER A 430 -17.15 -5.65 21.40
C SER A 430 -18.11 -6.29 20.39
N LYS A 431 -18.21 -5.74 19.16
CA LYS A 431 -19.12 -6.17 18.10
C LYS A 431 -18.36 -6.82 16.98
N TRP A 432 -18.70 -8.05 16.65
CA TRP A 432 -17.98 -8.83 15.67
C TRP A 432 -18.04 -8.25 14.25
N ASP A 433 -19.18 -7.73 13.84
CA ASP A 433 -19.37 -7.05 12.55
C ASP A 433 -18.48 -5.81 12.38
N VAL A 434 -18.22 -5.07 13.46
CA VAL A 434 -17.29 -3.93 13.45
C VAL A 434 -15.84 -4.40 13.25
N ILE A 435 -15.44 -5.50 13.93
CA ILE A 435 -14.11 -6.11 13.75
C ILE A 435 -13.91 -6.56 12.30
N VAL A 436 -14.87 -7.29 11.73
CA VAL A 436 -14.78 -7.77 10.35
C VAL A 436 -14.71 -6.61 9.35
N ALA A 437 -15.52 -5.57 9.55
CA ALA A 437 -15.47 -4.38 8.70
C ALA A 437 -14.10 -3.69 8.77
N GLY A 438 -13.50 -3.60 9.96
CA GLY A 438 -12.16 -3.07 10.14
C GLY A 438 -11.08 -3.93 9.47
N LEU A 439 -11.15 -5.26 9.61
CA LEU A 439 -10.22 -6.19 8.97
C LEU A 439 -10.18 -6.05 7.44
N LYS A 440 -11.33 -5.78 6.82
CA LYS A 440 -11.47 -5.56 5.38
C LYS A 440 -10.81 -4.26 4.88
N CYS A 441 -10.40 -3.37 5.79
CA CYS A 441 -9.71 -2.11 5.44
C CYS A 441 -8.18 -2.21 5.55
N MET A 442 -7.64 -3.28 6.15
CA MET A 442 -6.23 -3.33 6.54
C MET A 442 -5.34 -4.04 5.53
N GLN A 443 -4.46 -3.29 4.86
CA GLN A 443 -3.43 -3.89 4.01
C GLN A 443 -2.33 -4.60 4.81
N GLY A 444 -1.93 -4.06 5.96
CA GLY A 444 -0.94 -4.65 6.84
C GLY A 444 -1.50 -5.79 7.70
N LYS A 445 -0.60 -6.45 8.44
CA LYS A 445 -0.98 -7.42 9.48
C LYS A 445 -1.29 -6.68 10.76
N CYS A 446 -2.56 -6.58 11.07
CA CYS A 446 -3.12 -5.91 12.25
C CYS A 446 -3.34 -6.89 13.43
N VAL A 447 -3.79 -6.35 14.55
CA VAL A 447 -4.20 -7.11 15.75
C VAL A 447 -5.69 -6.94 15.96
N VAL A 448 -6.40 -8.02 16.26
CA VAL A 448 -7.81 -7.98 16.68
C VAL A 448 -7.89 -7.96 18.20
N ASN A 449 -8.60 -7.02 18.77
CA ASN A 449 -8.90 -6.91 20.20
C ASN A 449 -10.44 -6.93 20.37
N SER A 450 -11.05 -8.01 20.79
CA SER A 450 -10.53 -9.29 21.25
C SER A 450 -11.54 -10.41 21.04
N ILE A 451 -11.10 -11.65 21.22
CA ILE A 451 -11.99 -12.81 21.36
C ILE A 451 -11.89 -13.41 22.76
N SER A 452 -12.89 -14.16 23.16
CA SER A 452 -12.93 -14.86 24.44
C SER A 452 -13.87 -16.06 24.42
N LEU A 453 -13.77 -16.92 25.41
CA LEU A 453 -14.67 -18.06 25.61
C LEU A 453 -16.01 -17.70 26.28
N LYS A 454 -16.30 -16.42 26.43
CA LYS A 454 -17.52 -15.92 27.11
C LYS A 454 -18.82 -16.53 26.55
N ASN A 455 -18.89 -16.68 25.23
CA ASN A 455 -20.06 -17.22 24.53
C ASN A 455 -19.89 -18.69 24.08
N GLY A 456 -18.86 -19.36 24.64
CA GLY A 456 -18.55 -20.76 24.40
C GLY A 456 -17.57 -21.00 23.24
N GLU A 457 -17.13 -22.25 23.11
CA GLU A 457 -16.10 -22.67 22.18
C GLU A 457 -16.47 -22.50 20.70
N GLN A 458 -17.73 -22.75 20.33
CA GLN A 458 -18.15 -22.70 18.93
C GLN A 458 -18.01 -21.28 18.35
N GLU A 459 -18.43 -20.26 19.09
CA GLU A 459 -18.27 -18.86 18.67
C GLU A 459 -16.80 -18.45 18.66
N PHE A 460 -16.06 -18.85 19.69
CA PHE A 460 -14.63 -18.60 19.78
C PHE A 460 -13.87 -19.15 18.57
N LEU A 461 -14.10 -20.42 18.23
CA LEU A 461 -13.48 -21.10 17.07
C LEU A 461 -13.89 -20.46 15.74
N ARG A 462 -15.16 -20.04 15.61
CA ARG A 462 -15.64 -19.35 14.41
C ARG A 462 -14.88 -18.02 14.21
N HIS A 463 -14.83 -17.20 15.26
CA HIS A 463 -14.11 -15.93 15.24
C HIS A 463 -12.60 -16.13 14.96
N ALA A 464 -11.99 -17.11 15.61
CA ALA A 464 -10.57 -17.43 15.41
C ALA A 464 -10.26 -17.83 13.95
N ARG A 465 -11.10 -18.66 13.32
CA ARG A 465 -10.93 -19.03 11.90
C ARG A 465 -11.05 -17.82 10.97
N GLU A 466 -11.99 -16.91 11.26
CA GLU A 466 -12.18 -15.70 10.49
C GLU A 466 -11.00 -14.73 10.63
N ILE A 467 -10.45 -14.53 11.85
CA ILE A 467 -9.24 -13.74 12.07
C ILE A 467 -8.04 -14.32 11.31
N LYS A 468 -7.86 -15.65 11.40
CA LYS A 468 -6.80 -16.36 10.67
C LYS A 468 -6.92 -16.16 9.16
N ARG A 469 -8.14 -16.19 8.62
CA ARG A 469 -8.44 -15.92 7.21
C ARG A 469 -7.97 -14.52 6.78
N PHE A 470 -8.12 -13.50 7.61
CA PHE A 470 -7.60 -12.15 7.35
C PHE A 470 -6.11 -11.99 7.67
N GLY A 471 -5.44 -13.02 8.19
CA GLY A 471 -4.02 -13.02 8.48
C GLY A 471 -3.62 -12.15 9.68
N ALA A 472 -4.56 -11.79 10.56
CA ALA A 472 -4.31 -10.93 11.70
C ALA A 472 -3.83 -11.71 12.93
N ALA A 473 -3.14 -11.02 13.85
CA ALA A 473 -2.90 -11.49 15.21
C ALA A 473 -4.13 -11.21 16.09
N VAL A 474 -4.22 -11.88 17.26
CA VAL A 474 -5.42 -11.82 18.08
C VAL A 474 -5.11 -11.66 19.57
N VAL A 475 -5.80 -10.73 20.21
CA VAL A 475 -5.87 -10.65 21.67
C VAL A 475 -6.95 -11.63 22.17
N VAL A 476 -6.57 -12.47 23.12
CA VAL A 476 -7.45 -13.46 23.76
C VAL A 476 -7.64 -13.06 25.22
N MET A 477 -8.81 -12.60 25.56
CA MET A 477 -9.15 -12.27 26.94
C MET A 477 -9.38 -13.53 27.78
N CYS A 478 -8.85 -13.57 29.01
CA CYS A 478 -9.14 -14.61 29.98
C CYS A 478 -10.54 -14.44 30.57
N PHE A 479 -11.55 -14.76 29.75
CA PHE A 479 -12.95 -14.66 30.04
C PHE A 479 -13.68 -15.87 29.43
N ASP A 480 -14.41 -16.64 30.23
CA ASP A 480 -15.16 -17.80 29.77
C ASP A 480 -16.66 -17.73 30.13
N GLU A 481 -17.37 -18.82 29.97
CA GLU A 481 -18.81 -18.93 30.21
C GLU A 481 -19.20 -18.64 31.67
N VAL A 482 -18.26 -18.80 32.62
CA VAL A 482 -18.45 -18.51 34.05
C VAL A 482 -18.27 -17.01 34.34
N GLY A 483 -17.40 -16.36 33.58
CA GLY A 483 -17.09 -14.94 33.72
C GLY A 483 -15.62 -14.60 33.56
N GLN A 484 -15.31 -13.36 33.92
CA GLN A 484 -13.95 -12.82 33.86
C GLN A 484 -13.05 -13.47 34.91
N ALA A 485 -11.85 -13.89 34.50
CA ALA A 485 -10.87 -14.45 35.41
C ALA A 485 -10.33 -13.38 36.39
N THR A 486 -10.51 -13.59 37.66
CA THR A 486 -10.01 -12.67 38.72
C THR A 486 -8.81 -13.24 39.45
N THR A 487 -8.71 -14.57 39.58
CA THR A 487 -7.62 -15.26 40.32
C THR A 487 -6.58 -15.83 39.33
N PHE A 488 -5.38 -16.07 39.88
CA PHE A 488 -4.28 -16.70 39.12
C PHE A 488 -4.71 -18.02 38.44
N GLU A 489 -5.34 -18.91 39.20
CA GLU A 489 -5.75 -20.24 38.71
C GLU A 489 -6.73 -20.14 37.53
N ARG A 490 -7.71 -19.22 37.64
CA ARG A 490 -8.68 -19.02 36.58
C ARG A 490 -8.06 -18.42 35.33
N LYS A 491 -7.10 -17.49 35.49
CA LYS A 491 -6.38 -16.89 34.35
C LYS A 491 -5.61 -17.94 33.57
N ILE A 492 -4.87 -18.83 34.24
CA ILE A 492 -4.08 -19.85 33.55
C ILE A 492 -4.95 -20.96 32.96
N GLU A 493 -6.02 -21.37 33.61
CA GLU A 493 -6.96 -22.38 33.12
C GLU A 493 -7.60 -21.94 31.79
N ILE A 494 -8.11 -20.70 31.73
CA ILE A 494 -8.73 -20.16 30.53
C ILE A 494 -7.69 -19.96 29.41
N ALA A 495 -6.50 -19.44 29.75
CA ALA A 495 -5.43 -19.24 28.78
C ALA A 495 -4.99 -20.57 28.15
N GLU A 496 -4.79 -21.62 28.92
CA GLU A 496 -4.42 -22.95 28.44
C GLU A 496 -5.49 -23.55 27.55
N ARG A 497 -6.76 -23.47 27.94
CA ARG A 497 -7.90 -23.94 27.15
C ARG A 497 -7.99 -23.21 25.82
N ALA A 498 -7.94 -21.87 25.82
CA ALA A 498 -7.99 -21.06 24.63
C ALA A 498 -6.78 -21.33 23.69
N TYR A 499 -5.59 -21.46 24.26
CA TYR A 499 -4.39 -21.78 23.49
C TYR A 499 -4.53 -23.10 22.72
N ARG A 500 -4.99 -24.17 23.38
CA ARG A 500 -5.20 -25.48 22.74
C ARG A 500 -6.22 -25.39 21.62
N LEU A 501 -7.34 -24.72 21.83
CA LEU A 501 -8.36 -24.52 20.79
C LEU A 501 -7.78 -23.77 19.57
N LEU A 502 -6.98 -22.73 19.80
CA LEU A 502 -6.39 -21.94 18.72
C LEU A 502 -5.32 -22.73 17.96
N VAL A 503 -4.41 -23.38 18.67
CA VAL A 503 -3.27 -24.05 18.04
C VAL A 503 -3.68 -25.42 17.47
N ASP A 504 -4.37 -26.25 18.24
CA ASP A 504 -4.65 -27.64 17.85
C ASP A 504 -5.84 -27.77 16.90
N GLU A 505 -6.91 -26.96 17.09
CA GLU A 505 -8.13 -27.07 16.26
C GLU A 505 -8.18 -26.06 15.09
N VAL A 506 -7.72 -24.80 15.30
CA VAL A 506 -7.72 -23.80 14.24
C VAL A 506 -6.41 -23.81 13.46
N GLY A 507 -5.33 -24.32 14.06
CA GLY A 507 -3.99 -24.25 13.49
C GLY A 507 -3.48 -22.81 13.43
N PHE A 508 -3.78 -22.00 14.46
CA PHE A 508 -3.29 -20.65 14.60
C PHE A 508 -1.79 -20.66 14.89
N ASN A 509 -1.03 -19.72 14.33
CA ASN A 509 0.38 -19.61 14.70
C ASN A 509 0.49 -19.15 16.15
N PRO A 510 1.19 -19.86 17.05
CA PRO A 510 1.36 -19.44 18.44
C PRO A 510 1.90 -18.02 18.62
N LEU A 511 2.76 -17.56 17.70
CA LEU A 511 3.30 -16.18 17.71
C LEU A 511 2.24 -15.11 17.49
N ASP A 512 1.11 -15.46 16.87
CA ASP A 512 0.01 -14.51 16.58
C ASP A 512 -1.01 -14.43 17.73
N ILE A 513 -0.78 -15.13 18.84
CA ILE A 513 -1.67 -15.19 20.00
C ILE A 513 -1.15 -14.25 21.11
N ILE A 514 -1.98 -13.31 21.53
CA ILE A 514 -1.67 -12.34 22.58
C ILE A 514 -2.70 -12.50 23.70
N PHE A 515 -2.33 -13.02 24.87
CA PHE A 515 -3.25 -13.15 25.99
C PHE A 515 -3.42 -11.83 26.74
N ASP A 516 -4.65 -11.50 27.11
CA ASP A 516 -4.97 -10.50 28.11
C ASP A 516 -5.55 -11.21 29.36
N PRO A 517 -4.70 -11.43 30.40
CA PRO A 517 -5.15 -12.03 31.65
C PRO A 517 -6.02 -11.12 32.52
N ASN A 518 -6.53 -10.02 31.98
CA ASN A 518 -7.36 -8.98 32.60
C ASN A 518 -6.65 -8.22 33.72
N ILE A 519 -6.26 -6.99 33.45
CA ILE A 519 -5.82 -6.03 34.46
C ILE A 519 -7.06 -5.42 35.09
N LEU A 520 -7.21 -5.64 36.39
CA LEU A 520 -8.34 -5.20 37.20
C LEU A 520 -7.89 -4.12 38.19
N SER A 521 -8.85 -3.29 38.63
CA SER A 521 -8.60 -2.21 39.57
C SER A 521 -8.23 -2.73 40.94
N ILE A 522 -7.17 -2.18 41.51
CA ILE A 522 -6.71 -2.45 42.89
C ILE A 522 -6.96 -1.24 43.80
N ALA A 523 -6.70 -1.40 45.08
CA ALA A 523 -6.92 -0.38 46.13
C ALA A 523 -8.35 0.23 46.10
N THR A 524 -9.33 -0.61 45.93
CA THR A 524 -10.75 -0.24 45.84
C THR A 524 -11.45 -0.22 47.22
N GLY A 525 -10.76 -0.63 48.27
CA GLY A 525 -11.32 -0.86 49.61
C GLY A 525 -12.04 -2.21 49.76
N ILE A 526 -11.92 -3.09 48.77
CA ILE A 526 -12.46 -4.47 48.77
C ILE A 526 -11.28 -5.42 48.82
N GLU A 527 -11.11 -6.17 49.90
CA GLU A 527 -9.99 -7.08 50.17
C GLU A 527 -9.76 -8.10 49.04
N ALA A 528 -10.85 -8.61 48.42
CA ALA A 528 -10.74 -9.54 47.29
C ALA A 528 -10.02 -8.92 46.05
N HIS A 529 -9.93 -7.60 45.93
CA HIS A 529 -9.29 -6.90 44.83
C HIS A 529 -7.79 -6.66 45.04
N ASP A 530 -7.29 -6.82 46.24
CA ASP A 530 -5.91 -6.45 46.58
C ASP A 530 -4.87 -7.32 45.85
N ASN A 531 -5.26 -8.54 45.48
CA ASN A 531 -4.36 -9.50 44.80
C ASN A 531 -4.41 -9.47 43.26
N TYR A 532 -5.29 -8.68 42.66
CA TYR A 532 -5.52 -8.71 41.20
C TYR A 532 -4.25 -8.42 40.39
N ALA A 533 -3.43 -7.46 40.82
CA ALA A 533 -2.19 -7.14 40.12
C ALA A 533 -1.16 -8.27 40.28
N VAL A 534 -1.06 -8.86 41.46
CA VAL A 534 -0.17 -10.00 41.75
C VAL A 534 -0.56 -11.22 40.91
N ASP A 535 -1.85 -11.51 40.80
CA ASP A 535 -2.37 -12.65 40.06
C ASP A 535 -2.14 -12.47 38.54
N PHE A 536 -2.25 -11.23 38.04
CA PHE A 536 -1.89 -10.92 36.65
C PHE A 536 -0.39 -11.15 36.41
N ILE A 537 0.49 -10.62 37.29
CA ILE A 537 1.94 -10.74 37.17
C ILE A 537 2.36 -12.21 37.18
N LYS A 538 1.79 -13.02 38.11
CA LYS A 538 2.04 -14.47 38.20
C LYS A 538 1.54 -15.20 36.94
N ALA A 539 0.32 -14.89 36.49
CA ALA A 539 -0.26 -15.49 35.27
C ALA A 539 0.60 -15.19 34.03
N THR A 540 1.12 -13.96 33.91
CA THR A 540 2.06 -13.57 32.86
C THR A 540 3.28 -14.51 32.83
N GLY A 541 3.95 -14.71 33.98
CA GLY A 541 5.10 -15.60 34.03
C GLY A 541 4.74 -17.07 33.72
N TRP A 542 3.59 -17.52 34.17
CA TRP A 542 3.13 -18.87 33.87
C TRP A 542 2.86 -19.07 32.37
N ILE A 543 2.11 -18.16 31.73
CA ILE A 543 1.76 -18.23 30.30
C ILE A 543 3.03 -18.24 29.44
N LYS A 544 3.98 -17.35 29.72
CA LYS A 544 5.26 -17.28 28.98
C LYS A 544 6.07 -18.58 29.07
N ASN A 545 5.99 -19.30 30.16
CA ASN A 545 6.74 -20.54 30.39
C ASN A 545 6.01 -21.80 29.89
N HIS A 546 4.67 -21.79 29.78
CA HIS A 546 3.87 -22.99 29.48
C HIS A 546 3.15 -22.93 28.13
N LEU A 547 2.94 -21.74 27.55
CA LEU A 547 2.28 -21.55 26.27
C LEU A 547 3.29 -20.96 25.24
N PRO A 548 4.11 -21.80 24.61
CA PRO A 548 5.21 -21.33 23.77
C PRO A 548 4.75 -20.42 22.64
N GLY A 549 5.46 -19.33 22.41
CA GLY A 549 5.17 -18.35 21.37
C GLY A 549 4.12 -17.30 21.73
N ALA A 550 3.31 -17.53 22.75
CA ALA A 550 2.26 -16.59 23.15
C ALA A 550 2.84 -15.30 23.75
N HIS A 551 2.17 -14.20 23.46
CA HIS A 551 2.45 -12.85 23.97
C HIS A 551 1.46 -12.48 25.06
N ILE A 552 1.77 -11.41 25.82
CA ILE A 552 0.92 -10.91 26.91
C ILE A 552 0.64 -9.42 26.72
N SER A 553 -0.63 -9.07 26.80
CA SER A 553 -1.12 -7.69 26.76
C SER A 553 -2.02 -7.37 27.95
N GLY A 554 -2.38 -6.11 28.10
CA GLY A 554 -3.40 -5.67 29.02
C GLY A 554 -3.64 -4.16 29.00
N GLY A 555 -4.86 -3.76 29.34
CA GLY A 555 -5.25 -2.36 29.48
C GLY A 555 -4.76 -1.78 30.79
N VAL A 556 -3.56 -1.19 30.79
CA VAL A 556 -2.85 -0.76 32.02
C VAL A 556 -3.62 0.32 32.80
N SER A 557 -4.37 1.17 32.10
CA SER A 557 -5.19 2.21 32.73
C SER A 557 -6.27 1.70 33.69
N ASN A 558 -6.67 0.42 33.56
CA ASN A 558 -7.66 -0.19 34.44
C ASN A 558 -7.15 -0.37 35.87
N LEU A 559 -5.85 -0.62 36.06
CA LEU A 559 -5.22 -0.85 37.35
C LEU A 559 -5.57 0.24 38.36
N SER A 560 -5.50 1.49 37.94
CA SER A 560 -5.60 2.67 38.78
C SER A 560 -6.96 3.37 38.70
N PHE A 561 -8.02 2.64 38.34
CA PHE A 561 -9.35 3.22 38.17
C PHE A 561 -9.88 3.87 39.45
N SER A 562 -9.54 3.32 40.64
CA SER A 562 -9.85 3.86 41.94
C SER A 562 -9.27 5.26 42.21
N PHE A 563 -8.20 5.64 41.51
CA PHE A 563 -7.52 6.95 41.65
C PHE A 563 -7.82 7.92 40.51
N ARG A 564 -8.96 7.80 39.84
CA ARG A 564 -9.37 8.78 38.82
C ARG A 564 -9.35 10.20 39.37
N GLY A 565 -8.66 11.11 38.67
CA GLY A 565 -8.49 12.51 39.08
C GLY A 565 -7.15 12.82 39.77
N ASN A 566 -6.31 11.82 40.09
CA ASN A 566 -4.94 12.00 40.51
C ASN A 566 -3.96 11.38 39.51
N ASN A 567 -3.50 12.19 38.53
CA ASN A 567 -2.68 11.68 37.43
C ASN A 567 -1.34 11.13 37.90
N TYR A 568 -0.67 11.79 38.85
CA TYR A 568 0.62 11.35 39.34
C TYR A 568 0.54 9.94 39.97
N ILE A 569 -0.41 9.70 40.90
CA ILE A 569 -0.58 8.38 41.50
C ILE A 569 -0.88 7.32 40.47
N ARG A 570 -1.74 7.63 39.51
CA ARG A 570 -2.08 6.69 38.44
C ARG A 570 -0.87 6.31 37.58
N GLU A 571 -0.11 7.30 37.12
CA GLU A 571 1.09 7.06 36.31
C GLU A 571 2.17 6.32 37.12
N ALA A 572 2.36 6.64 38.39
CA ALA A 572 3.29 5.93 39.25
C ALA A 572 2.86 4.47 39.52
N MET A 573 1.57 4.21 39.72
CA MET A 573 1.04 2.84 39.83
C MET A 573 1.28 2.06 38.52
N HIS A 574 1.05 2.68 37.35
CA HIS A 574 1.30 2.06 36.06
C HIS A 574 2.79 1.73 35.90
N ALA A 575 3.69 2.65 36.25
CA ALA A 575 5.13 2.44 36.14
C ALA A 575 5.62 1.27 37.01
N VAL A 576 5.13 1.20 38.26
CA VAL A 576 5.46 0.10 39.21
C VAL A 576 4.91 -1.23 38.67
N PHE A 577 3.65 -1.27 38.24
CA PHE A 577 3.04 -2.48 37.71
C PHE A 577 3.78 -2.97 36.46
N LEU A 578 4.03 -2.10 35.49
CA LEU A 578 4.73 -2.45 34.27
C LEU A 578 6.15 -2.95 34.54
N TYR A 579 6.86 -2.34 35.48
CA TYR A 579 8.19 -2.82 35.88
C TYR A 579 8.18 -4.30 36.29
N HIS A 580 7.23 -4.70 37.11
CA HIS A 580 7.11 -6.08 37.58
C HIS A 580 6.53 -7.02 36.53
N ALA A 581 5.53 -6.58 35.76
CA ALA A 581 4.89 -7.38 34.73
C ALA A 581 5.83 -7.65 33.54
N ILE A 582 6.59 -6.65 33.09
CA ILE A 582 7.60 -6.80 32.01
C ILE A 582 8.70 -7.76 32.45
N ASN A 583 9.16 -7.68 33.69
CA ASN A 583 10.15 -8.63 34.20
C ASN A 583 9.63 -10.08 34.24
N GLN A 584 8.31 -10.30 34.26
CA GLN A 584 7.68 -11.62 34.13
C GLN A 584 7.33 -11.99 32.68
N GLY A 585 7.58 -11.10 31.71
CA GLY A 585 7.44 -11.37 30.29
C GLY A 585 6.23 -10.72 29.63
N MET A 586 5.59 -9.72 30.25
CA MET A 586 4.59 -8.88 29.58
C MET A 586 5.29 -8.08 28.47
N ASP A 587 4.84 -8.24 27.25
CA ASP A 587 5.49 -7.67 26.06
C ASP A 587 4.63 -6.65 25.30
N PHE A 588 3.34 -6.56 25.60
CA PHE A 588 2.42 -5.53 25.08
C PHE A 588 1.71 -4.80 26.22
N GLY A 589 1.40 -3.53 26.03
CA GLY A 589 0.54 -2.78 26.93
C GLY A 589 -0.26 -1.71 26.24
N ILE A 590 -1.58 -1.71 26.47
CA ILE A 590 -2.47 -0.63 26.03
C ILE A 590 -2.32 0.49 27.03
N VAL A 591 -1.61 1.56 26.63
CA VAL A 591 -1.13 2.62 27.50
C VAL A 591 -1.31 4.00 26.87
N ASN A 592 -1.17 5.04 27.66
CA ASN A 592 -0.96 6.39 27.16
C ASN A 592 0.53 6.59 26.82
N PRO A 593 0.93 6.68 25.54
CA PRO A 593 2.35 6.80 25.18
C PRO A 593 3.00 8.10 25.67
N ALA A 594 2.20 9.13 25.97
CA ALA A 594 2.68 10.41 26.49
C ALA A 594 3.10 10.37 27.97
N THR A 595 2.90 9.24 28.67
CA THR A 595 3.29 9.09 30.08
C THR A 595 4.82 9.12 30.20
N LYS A 596 5.33 9.98 31.09
CA LYS A 596 6.77 10.21 31.25
C LYS A 596 7.36 9.59 32.51
N ILE A 597 6.51 9.19 33.48
CA ILE A 597 6.97 8.65 34.75
C ILE A 597 7.43 7.22 34.55
N THR A 598 8.70 6.98 34.83
CA THR A 598 9.28 5.62 34.89
C THR A 598 9.42 5.18 36.35
N TYR A 599 9.63 3.88 36.56
CA TYR A 599 9.86 3.31 37.89
C TYR A 599 10.99 4.02 38.69
N ALA A 600 12.07 4.41 37.95
CA ALA A 600 13.22 5.07 38.57
C ALA A 600 12.97 6.55 38.94
N ASP A 601 11.97 7.18 38.37
CA ASP A 601 11.63 8.60 38.62
C ASP A 601 10.77 8.79 39.88
N ILE A 602 10.24 7.69 40.42
CA ILE A 602 9.35 7.75 41.61
C ILE A 602 10.20 7.93 42.86
N PRO A 603 9.92 8.95 43.70
CA PRO A 603 10.60 9.11 45.00
C PRO A 603 10.51 7.85 45.84
N SER A 604 11.59 7.51 46.54
CA SER A 604 11.73 6.22 47.23
C SER A 604 10.67 5.94 48.30
N ASP A 605 10.15 6.98 48.97
CA ASP A 605 9.05 6.91 49.92
C ASP A 605 7.71 6.63 49.26
N HIS A 606 7.40 7.30 48.14
CA HIS A 606 6.24 7.04 47.33
C HIS A 606 6.33 5.65 46.68
N LEU A 607 7.48 5.29 46.11
CA LEU A 607 7.71 4.00 45.46
C LEU A 607 7.38 2.83 46.40
N ARG A 608 7.86 2.91 47.65
CA ARG A 608 7.58 1.87 48.66
C ARG A 608 6.08 1.70 48.92
N ILE A 609 5.34 2.80 49.09
CA ILE A 609 3.89 2.75 49.35
C ILE A 609 3.17 2.16 48.12
N ILE A 610 3.52 2.60 46.90
CA ILE A 610 2.89 2.13 45.66
C ILE A 610 3.21 0.66 45.44
N GLU A 611 4.46 0.22 45.66
CA GLU A 611 4.82 -1.19 45.52
C GLU A 611 4.11 -2.08 46.56
N ASP A 612 3.98 -1.61 47.81
CA ASP A 612 3.24 -2.36 48.85
C ASP A 612 1.78 -2.62 48.41
N VAL A 613 1.18 -1.67 47.67
CA VAL A 613 -0.18 -1.81 47.11
C VAL A 613 -0.20 -2.74 45.92
N VAL A 614 0.66 -2.46 44.89
CA VAL A 614 0.67 -3.20 43.65
C VAL A 614 1.01 -4.68 43.83
N LEU A 615 1.90 -4.96 44.79
CA LEU A 615 2.34 -6.32 45.08
C LEU A 615 1.65 -6.95 46.31
N ASN A 616 0.66 -6.25 46.88
CA ASN A 616 -0.08 -6.69 48.06
C ASN A 616 0.86 -7.19 49.19
N ARG A 617 1.89 -6.38 49.51
CA ARG A 617 2.94 -6.79 50.50
C ARG A 617 2.57 -6.52 51.93
N LYS A 618 1.63 -5.62 52.17
CA LYS A 618 1.35 -5.13 53.54
C LYS A 618 -0.15 -4.87 53.71
N GLU A 619 -0.69 -5.32 54.82
CA GLU A 619 -2.04 -4.96 55.25
C GLU A 619 -2.15 -3.44 55.48
N GLY A 620 -3.24 -2.80 55.04
CA GLY A 620 -3.41 -1.35 55.15
C GLY A 620 -2.61 -0.53 54.11
N ALA A 621 -2.02 -1.18 53.08
CA ALA A 621 -1.27 -0.48 52.03
C ALA A 621 -2.16 0.44 51.19
N ALA A 622 -3.41 0.04 50.94
CA ALA A 622 -4.38 0.84 50.19
C ALA A 622 -4.72 2.16 50.87
N GLU A 623 -4.90 2.13 52.21
CA GLU A 623 -5.14 3.30 53.03
C GLU A 623 -3.95 4.26 52.97
N ALA A 624 -2.72 3.75 53.10
CA ALA A 624 -1.51 4.57 53.00
C ALA A 624 -1.38 5.25 51.62
N LEU A 625 -1.79 4.57 50.57
CA LEU A 625 -1.81 5.15 49.21
C LEU A 625 -2.90 6.22 49.07
N ILE A 626 -4.06 6.05 49.70
CA ILE A 626 -5.13 7.06 49.72
C ILE A 626 -4.67 8.31 50.47
N GLU A 627 -3.99 8.15 51.62
CA GLU A 627 -3.41 9.27 52.36
C GLU A 627 -2.38 10.04 51.50
N LEU A 628 -1.47 9.34 50.85
CA LEU A 628 -0.49 9.93 49.94
C LEU A 628 -1.18 10.66 48.76
N ALA A 629 -2.22 10.07 48.19
CA ALA A 629 -2.99 10.68 47.09
C ALA A 629 -3.67 11.98 47.53
N ASN A 630 -4.21 12.03 48.77
CA ASN A 630 -4.84 13.21 49.33
C ASN A 630 -3.81 14.31 49.63
N GLU A 631 -2.64 13.96 50.13
CA GLU A 631 -1.54 14.89 50.41
C GLU A 631 -1.04 15.53 49.09
N ILE A 632 -0.80 14.73 48.04
CA ILE A 632 -0.38 15.22 46.73
C ILE A 632 -1.42 16.16 46.15
N LYS A 633 -2.71 15.78 46.22
CA LYS A 633 -3.79 16.62 45.73
C LYS A 633 -3.91 17.94 46.48
N ALA A 634 -3.79 17.91 47.80
CA ALA A 634 -3.79 19.11 48.61
C ALA A 634 -2.61 20.05 48.26
N ASN A 635 -1.42 19.50 48.01
CA ASN A 635 -0.24 20.25 47.57
C ASN A 635 -0.42 20.83 46.17
N GLU A 636 -1.04 20.10 45.23
CA GLU A 636 -1.38 20.63 43.91
C GLU A 636 -2.42 21.74 43.95
N ASP A 637 -3.46 21.59 44.76
CA ASP A 637 -4.50 22.60 44.94
C ASP A 637 -3.96 23.86 45.65
N ALA A 638 -3.06 23.71 46.65
CA ALA A 638 -2.36 24.82 47.26
C ALA A 638 -1.45 25.58 46.27
N ARG A 639 -0.75 24.88 45.40
CA ARG A 639 0.04 25.50 44.31
C ARG A 639 -0.85 26.25 43.30
N LYS A 640 -2.00 25.70 42.93
CA LYS A 640 -2.98 26.39 42.07
C LYS A 640 -3.59 27.63 42.72
N ALA A 641 -3.80 27.62 44.03
CA ALA A 641 -4.35 28.75 44.81
C ALA A 641 -3.33 29.86 45.08
N GLY A 642 -2.02 29.54 45.05
CA GLY A 642 -0.92 30.47 45.33
C GLY A 642 -0.51 31.38 44.18
N GLY A 643 -1.24 31.44 43.08
CA GLY A 643 -1.10 32.46 42.02
C GLY A 643 0.12 32.35 41.09
N GLU A 644 0.92 31.31 41.19
CA GLU A 644 1.84 30.99 40.10
C GLU A 644 1.16 30.00 39.16
N VAL A 645 0.69 30.54 38.04
CA VAL A 645 0.36 29.76 36.86
C VAL A 645 1.69 29.21 36.33
N LEU A 646 2.20 28.15 36.96
CA LEU A 646 3.21 27.32 36.32
C LEU A 646 2.51 26.48 35.25
N GLY A 647 2.75 26.94 34.06
CA GLY A 647 2.70 26.22 32.79
C GLY A 647 1.49 25.32 32.58
N LYS A 648 0.63 25.69 31.64
CA LYS A 648 0.15 24.74 30.69
C LYS A 648 1.22 23.66 30.55
N THR A 649 0.85 22.36 30.67
CA THR A 649 1.67 21.26 30.18
C THR A 649 2.44 21.76 28.97
N ALA A 650 3.76 21.72 29.04
CA ALA A 650 4.58 22.16 27.92
C ALA A 650 4.06 21.42 26.69
N GLU A 651 3.23 22.10 25.91
CA GLU A 651 3.06 21.78 24.52
C GLU A 651 4.50 21.71 24.03
N GLN A 652 4.91 20.59 23.50
CA GLN A 652 6.24 20.47 22.89
C GLN A 652 6.33 21.64 21.92
N HIS A 653 7.24 22.57 22.24
CA HIS A 653 7.47 23.72 21.39
C HIS A 653 8.03 23.16 20.08
N GLU A 654 7.20 23.11 19.05
CA GLU A 654 7.63 22.65 17.74
C GLU A 654 8.57 23.73 17.20
N GLU A 655 9.87 23.47 17.14
CA GLU A 655 10.90 24.41 16.70
C GLU A 655 10.57 25.14 15.40
N TRP A 656 9.82 24.48 14.48
CA TRP A 656 9.42 25.09 13.22
C TRP A 656 8.36 26.20 13.39
N ARG A 657 7.67 26.25 14.54
CA ARG A 657 6.70 27.34 14.83
C ARG A 657 7.39 28.69 15.05
N ASP A 658 8.70 28.70 15.32
CA ASP A 658 9.50 29.93 15.45
C ASP A 658 9.94 30.48 14.09
N PHE A 659 9.71 29.78 13.00
CA PHE A 659 10.07 30.26 11.68
C PHE A 659 9.18 31.41 11.23
N PRO A 660 9.65 32.30 10.33
CA PRO A 660 8.81 33.28 9.64
C PRO A 660 7.62 32.57 8.95
N VAL A 661 6.47 33.25 8.85
CA VAL A 661 5.21 32.66 8.35
C VAL A 661 5.38 31.98 6.99
N ALA A 662 6.16 32.54 6.07
CA ALA A 662 6.46 31.91 4.78
C ALA A 662 7.10 30.52 4.97
N LYS A 663 8.11 30.42 5.83
CA LYS A 663 8.80 29.15 6.11
C LYS A 663 7.95 28.17 6.90
N ARG A 664 7.00 28.64 7.72
CA ARG A 664 6.02 27.78 8.37
C ARG A 664 5.07 27.17 7.35
N LEU A 665 4.59 27.97 6.39
CA LEU A 665 3.72 27.48 5.32
C LEU A 665 4.43 26.48 4.41
N GLU A 666 5.67 26.74 3.99
CA GLU A 666 6.49 25.80 3.24
C GLU A 666 6.67 24.47 4.01
N TYR A 667 7.02 24.54 5.29
CA TYR A 667 7.19 23.38 6.14
C TYR A 667 5.89 22.59 6.33
N ALA A 668 4.78 23.29 6.60
CA ALA A 668 3.46 22.71 6.75
C ALA A 668 3.03 21.97 5.48
N LEU A 669 3.26 22.56 4.31
CA LEU A 669 3.02 21.91 3.02
C LEU A 669 3.88 20.65 2.88
N ARG A 670 5.20 20.76 3.02
CA ARG A 670 6.14 19.63 2.87
C ARG A 670 5.79 18.45 3.77
N LYS A 671 5.32 18.73 5.00
CA LYS A 671 4.95 17.69 5.99
C LYS A 671 3.47 17.29 5.93
N GLY A 672 2.66 18.01 5.16
CA GLY A 672 1.21 17.79 5.10
C GLY A 672 0.52 18.10 6.43
N ILE A 673 0.91 19.18 7.12
CA ILE A 673 0.36 19.62 8.41
C ILE A 673 -0.70 20.68 8.13
N SER A 674 -1.96 20.43 8.52
CA SER A 674 -3.07 21.37 8.35
C SER A 674 -3.49 22.11 9.62
N GLU A 675 -3.00 21.66 10.76
CA GLU A 675 -3.42 22.06 12.11
C GLU A 675 -3.29 23.58 12.39
N HIS A 676 -2.23 24.20 11.85
CA HIS A 676 -1.93 25.61 12.05
C HIS A 676 -2.25 26.47 10.80
N LEU A 677 -2.75 25.85 9.75
CA LEU A 677 -2.86 26.44 8.43
C LEU A 677 -3.73 27.73 8.43
N GLN A 678 -4.88 27.70 9.12
CA GLN A 678 -5.77 28.84 9.24
C GLN A 678 -5.08 30.04 9.91
N ALA A 679 -4.34 29.83 10.99
CA ALA A 679 -3.65 30.87 11.73
C ALA A 679 -2.49 31.45 10.90
N ASP A 680 -1.68 30.58 10.29
CA ASP A 680 -0.52 30.98 9.48
C ASP A 680 -0.94 31.71 8.20
N LEU A 681 -2.01 31.28 7.54
CA LEU A 681 -2.56 31.98 6.37
C LEU A 681 -3.16 33.33 6.74
N THR A 682 -3.82 33.42 7.90
CA THR A 682 -4.34 34.73 8.40
C THR A 682 -3.20 35.70 8.69
N GLU A 683 -2.09 35.22 9.26
CA GLU A 683 -0.87 36.03 9.46
C GLU A 683 -0.24 36.43 8.13
N ALA A 684 -0.16 35.50 7.17
CA ALA A 684 0.38 35.73 5.84
C ALA A 684 -0.42 36.82 5.08
N LEU A 685 -1.76 36.79 5.15
CA LEU A 685 -2.64 37.78 4.54
C LEU A 685 -2.35 39.19 5.03
N ALA A 686 -1.79 39.37 6.23
CA ALA A 686 -1.37 40.68 6.72
C ALA A 686 0.01 41.12 6.21
N GLN A 687 0.80 40.23 5.65
CA GLN A 687 2.18 40.49 5.20
C GLN A 687 2.31 40.53 3.68
N TYR A 688 1.42 39.87 2.94
CA TYR A 688 1.44 39.79 1.48
C TYR A 688 0.42 40.81 0.88
N PRO A 689 0.76 41.48 -0.23
CA PRO A 689 -0.13 42.44 -0.89
C PRO A 689 -1.44 41.85 -1.37
N HIS A 690 -1.39 40.60 -1.89
CA HIS A 690 -2.53 39.87 -2.43
C HIS A 690 -2.55 38.42 -1.93
N ALA A 691 -3.76 37.87 -1.74
CA ALA A 691 -3.92 36.47 -1.32
C ALA A 691 -3.32 35.47 -2.34
N VAL A 692 -3.30 35.83 -3.63
CA VAL A 692 -2.67 35.05 -4.69
C VAL A 692 -1.15 34.91 -4.49
N ASP A 693 -0.49 35.97 -3.98
CA ASP A 693 0.96 35.98 -3.75
C ASP A 693 1.39 34.94 -2.71
N ILE A 694 0.50 34.59 -1.77
CA ILE A 694 0.73 33.51 -0.78
C ILE A 694 0.71 32.14 -1.47
N ILE A 695 -0.18 31.97 -2.47
CA ILE A 695 -0.26 30.73 -3.25
C ILE A 695 0.97 30.60 -4.14
N GLU A 696 1.29 31.64 -4.93
CA GLU A 696 2.39 31.63 -5.91
C GLU A 696 3.78 31.68 -5.24
N GLY A 697 3.87 32.10 -3.98
CA GLY A 697 5.10 32.11 -3.19
C GLY A 697 5.20 30.88 -2.26
N PRO A 698 5.02 31.06 -0.93
CA PRO A 698 5.39 30.03 0.06
C PRO A 698 4.65 28.70 -0.11
N LEU A 699 3.40 28.70 -0.61
CA LEU A 699 2.67 27.46 -0.83
C LEU A 699 3.22 26.70 -2.04
N MET A 700 3.49 27.38 -3.15
CA MET A 700 4.10 26.74 -4.34
C MET A 700 5.55 26.35 -4.10
N ASP A 701 6.32 27.11 -3.32
CA ASP A 701 7.69 26.76 -2.95
C ASP A 701 7.71 25.44 -2.17
N GLY A 702 6.78 25.26 -1.22
CA GLY A 702 6.60 24.01 -0.50
C GLY A 702 6.23 22.83 -1.42
N MET A 703 5.33 23.05 -2.40
CA MET A 703 4.94 22.01 -3.36
C MET A 703 6.08 21.65 -4.33
N ASN A 704 6.89 22.62 -4.73
CA ASN A 704 8.07 22.37 -5.57
C ASN A 704 9.08 21.49 -4.84
N GLU A 705 9.34 21.77 -3.54
CA GLU A 705 10.22 20.93 -2.71
C GLU A 705 9.66 19.49 -2.58
N VAL A 706 8.35 19.33 -2.41
CA VAL A 706 7.69 18.02 -2.42
C VAL A 706 7.92 17.30 -3.75
N GLY A 707 7.80 18.00 -4.88
CA GLY A 707 8.07 17.45 -6.20
C GLY A 707 9.52 16.97 -6.38
N GLU A 708 10.48 17.76 -5.92
CA GLU A 708 11.89 17.38 -5.93
C GLU A 708 12.18 16.15 -5.05
N LEU A 709 11.62 16.11 -3.85
CA LEU A 709 11.78 15.00 -2.92
C LEU A 709 11.16 13.70 -3.47
N PHE A 710 10.00 13.79 -4.11
CA PHE A 710 9.35 12.66 -4.76
C PHE A 710 10.17 12.18 -5.96
N GLY A 711 10.60 13.07 -6.85
CA GLY A 711 11.45 12.74 -7.99
C GLY A 711 12.82 12.16 -7.60
N ALA A 712 13.34 12.51 -6.41
CA ALA A 712 14.57 11.95 -5.83
C ALA A 712 14.35 10.64 -5.06
N GLY A 713 13.13 10.11 -4.99
CA GLY A 713 12.79 8.91 -4.23
C GLY A 713 12.87 9.07 -2.70
N LYS A 714 12.89 10.31 -2.21
CA LYS A 714 12.93 10.64 -0.78
C LYS A 714 11.56 10.85 -0.15
N MET A 715 10.53 10.86 -0.96
CA MET A 715 9.12 10.96 -0.58
C MET A 715 8.32 9.98 -1.42
N PHE A 716 7.31 9.33 -0.87
CA PHE A 716 6.49 8.33 -1.58
C PHE A 716 5.06 8.83 -1.78
N LEU A 717 4.31 8.18 -2.68
CA LEU A 717 3.02 8.68 -3.18
C LEU A 717 2.02 9.07 -2.09
N PRO A 718 1.74 8.28 -1.04
CA PRO A 718 0.83 8.69 0.02
C PRO A 718 1.22 10.00 0.72
N GLN A 719 2.51 10.28 0.85
CA GLN A 719 3.00 11.55 1.40
C GLN A 719 2.70 12.72 0.46
N VAL A 720 2.88 12.53 -0.86
CA VAL A 720 2.55 13.56 -1.88
C VAL A 720 1.04 13.85 -1.88
N VAL A 721 0.21 12.82 -1.80
CA VAL A 721 -1.25 12.98 -1.72
C VAL A 721 -1.66 13.76 -0.46
N LYS A 722 -1.02 13.50 0.67
CA LYS A 722 -1.23 14.24 1.91
C LYS A 722 -0.89 15.74 1.75
N THR A 723 0.28 16.06 1.18
CA THR A 723 0.68 17.45 0.91
C THR A 723 -0.24 18.16 -0.08
N ALA A 724 -0.68 17.45 -1.11
CA ALA A 724 -1.65 17.96 -2.07
C ALA A 724 -2.99 18.33 -1.40
N ARG A 725 -3.44 17.53 -0.42
CA ARG A 725 -4.63 17.84 0.39
C ARG A 725 -4.42 19.10 1.23
N THR A 726 -3.26 19.27 1.87
CA THR A 726 -2.93 20.48 2.64
C THR A 726 -2.93 21.73 1.75
N MET A 727 -2.41 21.63 0.53
CA MET A 727 -2.46 22.70 -0.46
C MET A 727 -3.90 23.08 -0.81
N LYS A 728 -4.77 22.10 -1.08
CA LYS A 728 -6.18 22.33 -1.37
C LYS A 728 -6.91 23.03 -0.23
N GLN A 729 -6.63 22.67 1.01
CA GLN A 729 -7.18 23.33 2.20
C GLN A 729 -6.69 24.79 2.30
N ALA A 730 -5.40 25.03 2.07
CA ALA A 730 -4.84 26.38 2.06
C ALA A 730 -5.52 27.27 1.02
N VAL A 731 -5.69 26.76 -0.20
CA VAL A 731 -6.39 27.49 -1.28
C VAL A 731 -7.85 27.76 -0.89
N ALA A 732 -8.56 26.79 -0.30
CA ALA A 732 -9.94 26.97 0.15
C ALA A 732 -10.07 28.05 1.23
N ILE A 733 -9.09 28.18 2.13
CA ILE A 733 -9.05 29.25 3.15
C ILE A 733 -8.80 30.63 2.50
N LEU A 734 -7.94 30.67 1.47
CA LEU A 734 -7.61 31.92 0.78
C LEU A 734 -8.68 32.35 -0.24
N GLN A 735 -9.50 31.43 -0.73
CA GLN A 735 -10.51 31.68 -1.77
C GLN A 735 -11.42 32.89 -1.49
N PRO A 736 -12.01 33.05 -0.28
CA PRO A 736 -12.86 34.20 0.00
C PRO A 736 -12.12 35.56 -0.10
N TYR A 737 -10.82 35.56 0.22
CA TYR A 737 -9.99 36.77 0.14
C TYR A 737 -9.64 37.09 -1.31
N ILE A 738 -9.33 36.07 -2.11
CA ILE A 738 -9.11 36.22 -3.55
C ILE A 738 -10.36 36.72 -4.24
N GLU A 739 -11.56 36.26 -3.86
CA GLU A 739 -12.83 36.70 -4.41
C GLU A 739 -13.16 38.12 -4.01
N MET A 740 -12.79 38.57 -2.80
CA MET A 740 -12.93 39.95 -2.36
C MET A 740 -11.99 40.92 -3.08
N GLU A 741 -10.81 40.47 -3.48
CA GLU A 741 -9.83 41.26 -4.22
C GLU A 741 -10.21 41.42 -5.71
N LYS A 742 -11.07 40.55 -6.26
CA LYS A 742 -11.55 40.55 -7.65
C LYS A 742 -13.03 40.93 -7.69
N ALA A 743 -13.33 42.03 -8.37
CA ALA A 743 -14.71 42.50 -8.56
C ALA A 743 -15.52 41.64 -9.55
N ASP A 744 -14.93 40.66 -10.26
CA ASP A 744 -15.61 39.76 -11.19
C ASP A 744 -14.81 38.46 -11.39
N ASP A 745 -15.53 37.36 -11.37
CA ASP A 745 -15.17 35.94 -11.69
C ASP A 745 -14.48 35.09 -10.59
N THR A 746 -15.09 33.93 -10.36
CA THR A 746 -14.54 32.81 -9.57
C THR A 746 -13.17 32.40 -10.11
N TYR A 747 -12.11 32.58 -9.32
CA TYR A 747 -10.75 32.24 -9.72
C TYR A 747 -10.60 30.71 -9.76
N LYS A 748 -10.65 30.17 -10.98
CA LYS A 748 -10.09 28.85 -11.29
C LYS A 748 -8.78 29.08 -12.04
N ALA A 749 -7.72 28.35 -11.66
CA ALA A 749 -6.42 28.51 -12.30
C ALA A 749 -6.47 28.18 -13.81
N GLY A 750 -7.40 27.30 -14.20
CA GLY A 750 -7.69 26.91 -15.59
C GLY A 750 -8.44 25.58 -15.64
N LYS A 751 -8.89 25.19 -16.80
CA LYS A 751 -9.62 23.95 -17.06
C LYS A 751 -8.78 22.97 -17.86
N ILE A 752 -8.57 21.76 -17.32
CA ILE A 752 -7.79 20.71 -17.98
C ILE A 752 -8.66 19.46 -18.23
N ILE A 753 -8.55 18.93 -19.45
CA ILE A 753 -9.06 17.60 -19.77
C ILE A 753 -7.94 16.59 -19.55
N LEU A 754 -8.22 15.51 -18.85
CA LEU A 754 -7.32 14.38 -18.70
C LEU A 754 -7.93 13.14 -19.35
N ALA A 755 -7.11 12.39 -20.08
CA ALA A 755 -7.52 11.15 -20.70
C ALA A 755 -6.35 10.16 -20.79
N THR A 756 -6.60 8.89 -20.52
CA THR A 756 -5.77 7.81 -21.02
C THR A 756 -6.21 7.51 -22.45
N VAL A 757 -5.26 7.55 -23.38
CA VAL A 757 -5.55 7.45 -24.81
C VAL A 757 -6.10 6.09 -25.20
N LYS A 758 -6.73 6.03 -26.37
CA LYS A 758 -7.34 4.85 -26.95
C LYS A 758 -6.39 3.65 -26.90
N GLY A 759 -6.94 2.47 -26.54
CA GLY A 759 -6.21 1.21 -26.45
C GLY A 759 -5.37 1.03 -25.18
N ASP A 760 -5.41 2.00 -24.24
CA ASP A 760 -4.70 1.94 -22.98
C ASP A 760 -5.67 2.06 -21.78
N VAL A 761 -5.56 1.15 -20.83
CA VAL A 761 -6.44 1.06 -19.64
C VAL A 761 -5.74 1.52 -18.36
N HIS A 762 -4.48 1.91 -18.43
CA HIS A 762 -3.69 2.28 -17.28
C HIS A 762 -3.98 3.73 -16.89
N ASP A 763 -4.70 3.92 -15.79
CA ASP A 763 -5.17 5.24 -15.35
C ASP A 763 -4.50 5.78 -14.07
N ILE A 764 -3.72 4.97 -13.36
CA ILE A 764 -3.10 5.35 -12.08
C ILE A 764 -2.28 6.65 -12.23
N GLY A 765 -1.42 6.73 -13.23
CA GLY A 765 -0.62 7.93 -13.49
C GLY A 765 -1.49 9.15 -13.82
N LYS A 766 -2.54 8.98 -14.62
CA LYS A 766 -3.51 10.01 -14.96
C LYS A 766 -4.26 10.51 -13.73
N ASN A 767 -4.71 9.58 -12.89
CA ASN A 767 -5.45 9.91 -11.68
C ASN A 767 -4.58 10.71 -10.70
N ILE A 768 -3.30 10.35 -10.55
CA ILE A 768 -2.33 11.13 -9.75
C ILE A 768 -2.20 12.57 -10.28
N VAL A 769 -2.06 12.73 -11.60
CA VAL A 769 -2.01 14.07 -12.23
C VAL A 769 -3.30 14.82 -11.99
N GLY A 770 -4.47 14.18 -12.13
CA GLY A 770 -5.78 14.77 -11.86
C GLY A 770 -5.88 15.34 -10.44
N VAL A 771 -5.42 14.54 -9.48
CA VAL A 771 -5.33 14.93 -8.07
C VAL A 771 -4.42 16.14 -7.88
N VAL A 772 -3.19 16.10 -8.39
CA VAL A 772 -2.23 17.20 -8.27
C VAL A 772 -2.79 18.48 -8.90
N MET A 773 -3.42 18.39 -10.07
CA MET A 773 -4.02 19.53 -10.76
C MET A 773 -5.22 20.11 -9.99
N ALA A 774 -6.12 19.25 -9.50
CA ALA A 774 -7.27 19.68 -8.69
C ALA A 774 -6.84 20.38 -7.39
N CYS A 775 -5.76 19.90 -6.75
CA CYS A 775 -5.18 20.53 -5.57
C CYS A 775 -4.57 21.90 -5.83
N ASN A 776 -4.13 22.17 -7.07
CA ASN A 776 -3.63 23.45 -7.52
C ASN A 776 -4.72 24.32 -8.17
N ASN A 777 -5.98 24.11 -7.79
CA ASN A 777 -7.15 24.89 -8.18
C ASN A 777 -7.51 24.85 -9.68
N TYR A 778 -7.06 23.80 -10.43
CA TYR A 778 -7.52 23.54 -11.78
C TYR A 778 -8.87 22.83 -11.76
N GLU A 779 -9.76 23.16 -12.68
CA GLU A 779 -10.93 22.34 -12.98
C GLU A 779 -10.49 21.15 -13.82
N VAL A 780 -10.54 19.96 -13.24
CA VAL A 780 -10.13 18.72 -13.91
C VAL A 780 -11.35 17.98 -14.44
N ILE A 781 -11.36 17.75 -15.74
CA ILE A 781 -12.37 16.93 -16.42
C ILE A 781 -11.69 15.65 -16.86
N ASP A 782 -11.90 14.58 -16.09
CA ASP A 782 -11.37 13.26 -16.41
C ASP A 782 -12.30 12.51 -17.37
N LEU A 783 -11.79 12.12 -18.53
CA LEU A 783 -12.53 11.35 -19.51
C LEU A 783 -12.38 9.83 -19.33
N GLY A 784 -11.58 9.37 -18.37
CA GLY A 784 -11.33 7.97 -18.11
C GLY A 784 -10.22 7.39 -19.01
N VAL A 785 -10.37 6.11 -19.32
CA VAL A 785 -9.40 5.30 -20.08
C VAL A 785 -9.93 4.99 -21.49
N MET A 786 -9.04 4.56 -22.38
CA MET A 786 -9.35 4.13 -23.76
C MET A 786 -10.10 5.19 -24.59
N VAL A 787 -9.81 6.46 -24.36
CA VAL A 787 -10.58 7.56 -24.94
C VAL A 787 -10.12 7.84 -26.39
N PRO A 788 -11.01 7.71 -27.38
CA PRO A 788 -10.66 8.02 -28.77
C PRO A 788 -10.27 9.49 -28.97
N ALA A 789 -9.36 9.76 -29.89
CA ALA A 789 -8.85 11.11 -30.21
C ALA A 789 -9.96 12.10 -30.51
N GLU A 790 -10.95 11.72 -31.32
CA GLU A 790 -12.08 12.56 -31.68
C GLU A 790 -12.94 12.95 -30.46
N GLN A 791 -13.09 12.04 -29.50
CA GLN A 791 -13.85 12.28 -28.28
C GLN A 791 -13.11 13.26 -27.36
N ILE A 792 -11.79 13.12 -27.21
CA ILE A 792 -10.94 14.04 -26.44
C ILE A 792 -11.08 15.46 -27.00
N VAL A 793 -10.91 15.61 -28.31
CA VAL A 793 -10.99 16.91 -29.00
C VAL A 793 -12.41 17.50 -28.93
N LYS A 794 -13.44 16.69 -29.17
CA LYS A 794 -14.84 17.14 -29.06
C LYS A 794 -15.16 17.63 -27.65
N ARG A 795 -14.67 16.96 -26.65
CA ARG A 795 -14.88 17.33 -25.24
C ARG A 795 -14.11 18.61 -24.88
N ALA A 796 -12.87 18.73 -25.37
CA ALA A 796 -12.06 19.95 -25.18
C ALA A 796 -12.75 21.19 -25.73
N ILE A 797 -13.40 21.08 -26.89
CA ILE A 797 -14.18 22.16 -27.49
C ILE A 797 -15.44 22.47 -26.66
N ALA A 798 -16.21 21.44 -26.33
CA ALA A 798 -17.48 21.60 -25.61
C ALA A 798 -17.30 22.23 -24.21
N GLU A 799 -16.21 21.90 -23.53
CA GLU A 799 -15.89 22.40 -22.18
C GLU A 799 -15.08 23.71 -22.19
N ASN A 800 -14.67 24.20 -23.38
CA ASN A 800 -13.71 25.30 -23.49
C ASN A 800 -12.45 25.08 -22.66
N ALA A 801 -11.84 23.91 -22.80
CA ALA A 801 -10.67 23.54 -22.02
C ALA A 801 -9.46 24.42 -22.37
N ASP A 802 -8.68 24.77 -21.37
CA ASP A 802 -7.46 25.56 -21.52
C ASP A 802 -6.26 24.70 -21.92
N MET A 803 -6.30 23.40 -21.57
CA MET A 803 -5.25 22.45 -21.90
C MET A 803 -5.77 20.99 -21.87
N ILE A 804 -4.98 20.08 -22.45
CA ILE A 804 -5.24 18.64 -22.45
C ILE A 804 -4.04 17.92 -21.87
N GLY A 805 -4.28 16.99 -20.93
CA GLY A 805 -3.30 16.04 -20.42
C GLY A 805 -3.58 14.65 -20.95
N LEU A 806 -2.60 14.03 -21.62
CA LEU A 806 -2.68 12.69 -22.15
C LEU A 806 -1.78 11.75 -21.36
N SER A 807 -2.30 10.58 -21.02
CA SER A 807 -1.57 9.51 -20.32
C SER A 807 -1.54 8.24 -21.19
N GLY A 808 -0.44 7.49 -21.07
CA GLY A 808 -0.27 6.20 -21.70
C GLY A 808 0.88 5.41 -21.08
N LEU A 809 0.69 4.11 -20.91
CA LEU A 809 1.67 3.22 -20.29
C LEU A 809 2.24 2.19 -21.27
N ILE A 810 1.55 1.90 -22.37
CA ILE A 810 1.94 0.88 -23.34
C ILE A 810 2.41 1.52 -24.64
N THR A 811 3.23 0.83 -25.40
CA THR A 811 3.81 1.35 -26.68
C THR A 811 2.74 1.82 -27.67
N PRO A 812 1.60 1.12 -27.89
CA PRO A 812 0.56 1.61 -28.79
C PRO A 812 -0.03 2.98 -28.41
N SER A 813 0.03 3.37 -27.13
CA SER A 813 -0.47 4.68 -26.67
C SER A 813 0.30 5.84 -27.28
N LEU A 814 1.57 5.63 -27.65
CA LEU A 814 2.41 6.65 -28.29
C LEU A 814 1.86 7.09 -29.66
N GLU A 815 1.35 6.16 -30.46
CA GLU A 815 0.72 6.45 -31.75
C GLU A 815 -0.63 7.16 -31.57
N GLU A 816 -1.40 6.75 -30.56
CA GLU A 816 -2.68 7.39 -30.25
C GLU A 816 -2.52 8.83 -29.75
N MET A 817 -1.43 9.16 -29.04
CA MET A 817 -1.10 10.55 -28.70
C MET A 817 -0.80 11.41 -29.92
N VAL A 818 -0.17 10.84 -30.94
CA VAL A 818 0.02 11.50 -32.25
C VAL A 818 -1.32 11.73 -32.93
N ASN A 819 -2.23 10.74 -32.87
CA ASN A 819 -3.57 10.85 -33.45
C ASN A 819 -4.37 11.99 -32.77
N VAL A 820 -4.28 12.13 -31.44
CA VAL A 820 -4.91 13.28 -30.73
C VAL A 820 -4.38 14.61 -31.25
N ALA A 821 -3.06 14.75 -31.41
CA ALA A 821 -2.44 15.97 -31.93
C ALA A 821 -2.90 16.28 -33.36
N LEU A 822 -3.06 15.26 -34.22
CA LEU A 822 -3.58 15.40 -35.58
C LEU A 822 -5.07 15.82 -35.61
N GLU A 823 -5.90 15.26 -34.74
CA GLU A 823 -7.31 15.65 -34.59
C GLU A 823 -7.46 17.07 -34.06
N MET A 824 -6.63 17.49 -33.08
CA MET A 824 -6.58 18.86 -32.64
C MET A 824 -6.19 19.84 -33.76
N LYS A 825 -5.22 19.48 -34.55
CA LYS A 825 -4.83 20.28 -35.75
C LYS A 825 -5.98 20.39 -36.76
N LYS A 826 -6.71 19.31 -37.02
CA LYS A 826 -7.90 19.32 -37.93
C LYS A 826 -9.00 20.25 -37.36
N ALA A 827 -9.17 20.23 -36.05
CA ALA A 827 -10.11 21.10 -35.33
C ALA A 827 -9.63 22.56 -35.14
N GLN A 828 -8.43 22.90 -35.63
CA GLN A 828 -7.79 24.23 -35.48
C GLN A 828 -7.65 24.69 -34.03
N LEU A 829 -7.43 23.74 -33.13
CA LEU A 829 -7.16 24.02 -31.72
C LEU A 829 -5.65 24.18 -31.52
N GLU A 830 -5.25 25.18 -30.71
CA GLU A 830 -3.83 25.44 -30.36
C GLU A 830 -3.60 25.44 -28.84
N ILE A 831 -4.53 24.84 -28.07
CA ILE A 831 -4.37 24.74 -26.60
C ILE A 831 -3.22 23.77 -26.26
N PRO A 832 -2.50 24.00 -25.15
CA PRO A 832 -1.38 23.15 -24.76
C PRO A 832 -1.76 21.68 -24.57
N ILE A 833 -0.84 20.77 -24.98
CA ILE A 833 -0.90 19.35 -24.70
C ILE A 833 0.22 18.99 -23.71
N MET A 834 -0.14 18.35 -22.61
CA MET A 834 0.77 17.77 -21.65
C MET A 834 0.79 16.26 -21.83
N ILE A 835 1.96 15.69 -22.07
CA ILE A 835 2.14 14.24 -22.36
C ILE A 835 2.80 13.58 -21.15
N GLY A 836 2.13 12.61 -20.55
CA GLY A 836 2.63 11.84 -19.40
C GLY A 836 2.45 10.34 -19.59
N GLY A 837 3.11 9.57 -18.74
CA GLY A 837 3.07 8.11 -18.74
C GLY A 837 4.46 7.48 -18.91
N ALA A 838 4.62 6.27 -18.38
CA ALA A 838 5.94 5.64 -18.27
C ALA A 838 6.63 5.34 -19.59
N THR A 839 5.88 5.10 -20.69
CA THR A 839 6.43 4.88 -22.04
C THR A 839 6.68 6.17 -22.81
N THR A 840 6.20 7.31 -22.31
CA THR A 840 6.38 8.58 -23.01
C THR A 840 7.76 9.18 -22.76
N SER A 841 8.26 9.91 -23.76
CA SER A 841 9.55 10.56 -23.66
C SER A 841 9.60 11.90 -24.39
N GLN A 842 10.56 12.72 -24.01
CA GLN A 842 10.80 13.99 -24.69
C GLN A 842 11.22 13.78 -26.16
N LEU A 843 11.93 12.70 -26.46
CA LEU A 843 12.36 12.38 -27.81
C LEU A 843 11.14 11.99 -28.69
N HIS A 844 10.23 11.16 -28.16
CA HIS A 844 8.97 10.81 -28.84
C HIS A 844 8.14 12.08 -29.15
N VAL A 845 7.98 12.96 -28.17
CA VAL A 845 7.28 14.23 -28.37
C VAL A 845 7.97 15.06 -29.46
N ALA A 846 9.31 15.17 -29.42
CA ALA A 846 10.09 15.94 -30.39
C ALA A 846 10.00 15.39 -31.81
N LEU A 847 10.00 14.06 -31.98
CA LEU A 847 10.03 13.38 -33.29
C LEU A 847 8.64 13.21 -33.91
N LYS A 848 7.62 12.92 -33.09
CA LYS A 848 6.32 12.44 -33.58
C LYS A 848 5.16 13.40 -33.32
N ILE A 849 5.09 14.07 -32.19
CA ILE A 849 3.93 14.87 -31.81
C ILE A 849 4.14 16.35 -32.15
N ALA A 850 5.23 16.98 -31.71
CA ALA A 850 5.50 18.38 -31.94
C ALA A 850 5.56 18.78 -33.45
N PRO A 851 6.06 17.96 -34.39
CA PRO A 851 6.05 18.31 -35.82
C PRO A 851 4.67 18.38 -36.45
N VAL A 852 3.69 17.66 -35.91
CA VAL A 852 2.34 17.60 -36.47
C VAL A 852 1.37 18.58 -35.83
N TYR A 853 1.72 19.20 -34.70
CA TYR A 853 0.86 20.10 -33.92
C TYR A 853 1.42 21.51 -33.80
N GLY A 854 0.56 22.55 -34.02
CA GLY A 854 0.99 23.96 -33.96
C GLY A 854 1.08 24.56 -32.55
N GLY A 855 0.34 24.02 -31.58
CA GLY A 855 0.33 24.45 -30.19
C GLY A 855 1.51 23.92 -29.37
N PRO A 856 1.67 24.35 -28.08
CA PRO A 856 2.69 23.83 -27.20
C PRO A 856 2.43 22.36 -26.83
N VAL A 857 3.45 21.51 -26.94
CA VAL A 857 3.42 20.13 -26.44
C VAL A 857 4.54 19.96 -25.44
N VAL A 858 4.21 19.52 -24.23
CA VAL A 858 5.17 19.38 -23.14
C VAL A 858 5.19 17.94 -22.63
N TRP A 859 6.35 17.33 -22.63
CA TRP A 859 6.55 16.07 -21.94
C TRP A 859 6.71 16.26 -20.46
N MET A 860 5.93 15.53 -19.67
CA MET A 860 5.90 15.57 -18.22
C MET A 860 6.64 14.36 -17.67
N LYS A 861 7.77 14.60 -17.03
CA LYS A 861 8.60 13.53 -16.47
C LYS A 861 7.94 12.85 -15.26
N ASP A 862 7.26 13.64 -14.44
CA ASP A 862 6.54 13.17 -13.25
C ASP A 862 5.29 14.02 -12.98
N ALA A 863 4.40 13.49 -12.13
CA ALA A 863 3.11 14.12 -11.85
C ALA A 863 3.24 15.44 -11.08
N SER A 864 4.28 15.63 -10.28
CA SER A 864 4.43 16.80 -9.41
C SER A 864 4.69 18.10 -10.20
N GLN A 865 5.31 18.00 -11.38
CA GLN A 865 5.65 19.15 -12.22
C GLN A 865 4.46 19.69 -13.01
N ASN A 866 3.34 18.95 -13.07
CA ASN A 866 2.22 19.29 -13.93
C ASN A 866 1.63 20.68 -13.60
N ALA A 867 1.42 20.98 -12.32
CA ALA A 867 0.83 22.26 -11.92
C ALA A 867 1.72 23.47 -12.25
N LEU A 868 3.03 23.36 -12.02
CA LEU A 868 4.00 24.40 -12.33
C LEU A 868 4.07 24.69 -13.84
N ILE A 869 4.13 23.64 -14.64
CA ILE A 869 4.17 23.77 -16.12
C ILE A 869 2.84 24.30 -16.64
N ALA A 870 1.70 23.82 -16.10
CA ALA A 870 0.38 24.31 -16.46
C ALA A 870 0.22 25.82 -16.19
N ALA A 871 0.70 26.32 -15.06
CA ALA A 871 0.71 27.75 -14.75
C ALA A 871 1.46 28.56 -15.83
N LYS A 872 2.65 28.09 -16.24
CA LYS A 872 3.43 28.72 -17.33
C LYS A 872 2.71 28.65 -18.68
N LEU A 873 2.00 27.57 -18.95
CA LEU A 873 1.26 27.36 -20.21
C LEU A 873 0.01 28.26 -20.28
N LEU A 874 -0.60 28.62 -19.16
CA LEU A 874 -1.76 29.52 -19.12
C LEU A 874 -1.36 30.98 -19.20
N ASN A 875 -0.19 31.34 -18.67
CA ASN A 875 0.34 32.69 -18.80
C ASN A 875 0.80 32.96 -20.25
N LYS A 876 0.13 33.86 -20.98
CA LYS A 876 0.39 34.14 -22.40
C LYS A 876 1.84 34.55 -22.70
N LYS A 877 2.51 35.29 -21.78
CA LYS A 877 3.91 35.70 -21.97
C LYS A 877 4.86 34.52 -21.74
N GLU A 878 4.66 33.81 -20.67
CA GLU A 878 5.49 32.65 -20.33
C GLU A 878 5.29 31.46 -21.29
N ARG A 879 4.06 31.25 -21.79
CA ARG A 879 3.75 30.28 -22.84
C ARG A 879 4.59 30.50 -24.09
N ALA A 880 4.72 31.74 -24.54
CA ALA A 880 5.49 32.08 -25.75
C ALA A 880 6.98 31.75 -25.54
N VAL A 881 7.53 32.09 -24.37
CA VAL A 881 8.93 31.80 -24.01
C VAL A 881 9.13 30.28 -23.88
N LEU A 882 8.24 29.60 -23.16
CA LEU A 882 8.32 28.15 -22.99
C LEU A 882 8.21 27.42 -24.32
N LYS A 883 7.29 27.82 -25.19
CA LYS A 883 7.15 27.22 -26.54
C LYS A 883 8.42 27.40 -27.35
N HIS A 884 9.00 28.59 -27.36
CA HIS A 884 10.25 28.86 -28.09
C HIS A 884 11.39 27.95 -27.60
N ASN A 885 11.58 27.86 -26.28
CA ASN A 885 12.62 26.99 -25.69
C ASN A 885 12.39 25.50 -26.02
N LEU A 886 11.12 25.06 -26.01
CA LEU A 886 10.77 23.70 -26.39
C LEU A 886 11.03 23.43 -27.87
N ASP A 887 10.67 24.37 -28.75
CA ASP A 887 10.89 24.24 -30.19
C ASP A 887 12.38 24.14 -30.53
N GLU A 888 13.24 24.94 -29.88
CA GLU A 888 14.70 24.83 -29.99
C GLU A 888 15.20 23.47 -29.50
N LYS A 889 14.80 23.07 -28.29
CA LYS A 889 15.21 21.80 -27.72
C LYS A 889 14.76 20.59 -28.54
N TYR A 890 13.55 20.64 -29.10
CA TYR A 890 13.05 19.57 -29.97
C TYR A 890 13.76 19.55 -31.32
N ALA A 891 14.19 20.71 -31.83
CA ALA A 891 15.02 20.76 -33.03
C ALA A 891 16.42 20.13 -32.81
N GLU A 892 17.04 20.40 -31.66
CA GLU A 892 18.29 19.77 -31.26
C GLU A 892 18.16 18.25 -31.12
N LEU A 893 17.09 17.76 -30.44
CA LEU A 893 16.81 16.33 -30.29
C LEU A 893 16.61 15.65 -31.66
N ARG A 894 15.87 16.26 -32.58
CA ARG A 894 15.68 15.73 -33.93
C ARG A 894 17.02 15.63 -34.67
N SER A 895 17.80 16.70 -34.68
CA SER A 895 19.10 16.74 -35.30
C SER A 895 20.10 15.72 -34.72
N GLY A 896 20.06 15.53 -33.40
CA GLY A 896 20.84 14.51 -32.73
C GLY A 896 20.47 13.11 -33.18
N TYR A 897 19.17 12.81 -33.19
CA TYR A 897 18.64 11.52 -33.64
C TYR A 897 18.97 11.22 -35.08
N GLU A 898 18.81 12.20 -35.99
CA GLU A 898 19.16 12.06 -37.40
C GLU A 898 20.66 11.78 -37.60
N LYS A 899 21.54 12.42 -36.81
CA LYS A 899 22.97 12.16 -36.84
C LYS A 899 23.35 10.76 -36.36
N GLU A 900 22.63 10.25 -35.35
CA GLU A 900 22.81 8.88 -34.85
C GLU A 900 22.35 7.85 -35.90
N GLN A 901 21.21 8.08 -36.54
CA GLN A 901 20.72 7.25 -37.66
C GLN A 901 21.69 7.24 -38.86
N GLN A 902 22.34 8.35 -39.16
CA GLN A 902 23.33 8.43 -40.21
C GLN A 902 24.65 7.67 -39.91
N LYS A 903 24.91 7.35 -38.63
CA LYS A 903 26.04 6.50 -38.23
C LYS A 903 25.78 5.00 -38.44
N ILE A 904 24.56 4.59 -38.69
CA ILE A 904 24.19 3.20 -38.98
C ILE A 904 24.65 2.93 -40.42
N ILE A 905 25.70 2.12 -40.58
CA ILE A 905 26.18 1.64 -41.88
C ILE A 905 25.37 0.43 -42.30
N SER A 906 25.29 0.23 -43.62
CA SER A 906 24.63 -0.96 -44.16
C SER A 906 25.32 -2.25 -43.72
N LEU A 907 24.57 -3.36 -43.65
CA LEU A 907 25.13 -4.67 -43.26
C LEU A 907 26.34 -5.06 -44.14
N ASP A 908 26.34 -4.69 -45.41
CA ASP A 908 27.44 -4.95 -46.34
C ASP A 908 28.67 -4.10 -46.04
N GLU A 909 28.49 -2.85 -45.65
CA GLU A 909 29.59 -2.00 -45.18
C GLU A 909 30.13 -2.47 -43.82
N ALA A 910 29.26 -2.87 -42.90
CA ALA A 910 29.68 -3.43 -41.62
C ALA A 910 30.49 -4.73 -41.78
N ARG A 911 30.08 -5.59 -42.72
CA ARG A 911 30.85 -6.79 -43.08
C ARG A 911 32.16 -6.49 -43.74
N LYS A 912 32.31 -5.42 -44.53
CA LYS A 912 33.58 -4.96 -45.10
C LYS A 912 34.51 -4.36 -44.06
N ASN A 913 33.93 -3.73 -43.03
CA ASN A 913 34.70 -3.10 -41.97
C ASN A 913 34.91 -4.05 -40.74
N LYS A 914 34.70 -5.34 -40.94
CA LYS A 914 34.88 -6.36 -39.93
C LYS A 914 36.33 -6.30 -39.41
N LEU A 915 36.48 -6.18 -38.08
CA LEU A 915 37.80 -6.27 -37.43
C LEU A 915 38.36 -7.67 -37.65
N ASP A 916 39.45 -7.78 -38.41
CA ASP A 916 40.19 -9.03 -38.62
C ASP A 916 41.42 -9.04 -37.73
N LEU A 917 41.34 -9.74 -36.60
CA LEU A 917 42.40 -9.84 -35.59
C LEU A 917 43.41 -10.93 -35.91
N PHE A 918 43.24 -11.73 -37.01
CA PHE A 918 44.01 -12.91 -37.27
C PHE A 918 44.51 -13.03 -38.72
N SER A 919 44.42 -11.94 -39.55
CA SER A 919 45.03 -11.89 -40.91
C SER A 919 46.46 -11.31 -40.86
#